data_63ce54d95c50fbdb77507a40de607fb9
#
_entry.id   63ce54d95c50fbdb77507a40de607fb9
#
_cell.length_a   1.000
_cell.length_b   1.000
_cell.length_c   1.000
_cell.angle_alpha   90.00
_cell.angle_beta   90.00
_cell.angle_gamma   90.00
#
_symmetry.space_group_name_H-M   'P 1'
#
loop_
_entity.id
_entity.type
_entity.pdbx_description
1 polymer ?
#
loop_
_entity_poly.entity_id
_entity_poly.type
_entity_poly.pdbx_seq_one_letter_code
_entity_poly.pdbx_strand_id
1 'polypeptide(L)'
;MGYLVFSKVLVANRAEIAVRAFRAAYELGSRTVAVFPYEDRNSEHRLKADEAYRIGEEGHPVRAYLDIEEIVRVAKDAGADAIYPGYGFLSENPDLARACKDAGIAFVGPPAEVLELAGNKVRALKAAREAGIPVLASSEPSSDIDELIAAADEIGFPIFAKAVAGGGGRGMRRVDRREDLPEALAAAMREADGAFGDPTMFLEQAVLRPRHIEVQILADGQGNVVHLYERDCSVQRRHQKVIEIAPAPNLDPAVREALCADAVKFARSIGYQNAGTVEFLLDTVGERAGQHVFIEMNPRIQVEHTVTEEVTDIDLVSSQMRIAAGESLEDLGIRQEDIHVNGAALQSRITTEDPANGFRPDTGRIVAYRSPGGAGVRLDGATATAGSEISGHFDSMLVKLTCRGRDYPTAVRRARRALAEFRIRGIRTNIPFLQAVLSDAEFIAGNLSTSFIDERPELLAARESADRGTKLLSYLGDVTVNRPHGTGPGGIDPAAKLPEIDLSIAPVPGSRQQLLELGPEGFARALRAETAVKVTDTTFRDAHQSLLATRVRTHDLVTVAPFVARMTPQLLSVEAWGGATYDVALRFLGEDPWARLAALREAMPNVALQMLLRGRNTVGYTPYPTEVTEAFVREAAATGVDIFRIFDALNDVEQMRPAIDAVRATGTAVAEVALCYTGNLLDPAESLYTLDYYLELADRIVDAGAHVLAIKDMAGLLRPAAAARLVTALRERFDLPVHLHTHDTSGGQMATLMAAVAAGVDAVDVASAAMAGTTSQPSMSALVAGLEHTDRDTGLSLRAVCDL
;
A
#
# COMPACT_ATOMS: atom_id res chain seq x y z
N MET A 1 -17.75 -47.39 18.74
CA MET A 1 -16.43 -46.77 18.83
C MET A 1 -16.15 -46.25 17.45
N GLY A 2 -16.24 -44.92 17.23
CA GLY A 2 -15.93 -44.31 15.95
C GLY A 2 -14.45 -44.51 15.65
N TYR A 3 -14.14 -44.85 14.41
CA TYR A 3 -12.75 -44.89 13.94
C TYR A 3 -12.15 -43.49 14.12
N LEU A 4 -11.03 -43.42 14.85
CA LEU A 4 -10.25 -42.18 14.99
C LEU A 4 -9.59 -41.92 13.62
N VAL A 5 -9.95 -40.83 12.94
CA VAL A 5 -9.44 -40.47 11.60
C VAL A 5 -7.95 -40.19 11.67
N PHE A 6 -7.52 -39.29 12.57
CA PHE A 6 -6.15 -39.00 12.95
C PHE A 6 -6.07 -38.86 14.47
N SER A 7 -4.94 -39.21 15.07
CA SER A 7 -4.75 -39.01 16.51
C SER A 7 -4.50 -37.51 16.82
N LYS A 8 -3.75 -36.85 15.95
CA LYS A 8 -3.38 -35.44 16.16
C LYS A 8 -3.13 -34.73 14.81
N VAL A 9 -3.78 -33.60 14.60
CA VAL A 9 -3.67 -32.79 13.40
C VAL A 9 -2.92 -31.49 13.68
N LEU A 10 -1.82 -31.24 12.99
CA LEU A 10 -1.17 -29.93 12.97
C LEU A 10 -1.82 -29.07 11.88
N VAL A 11 -2.22 -27.83 12.20
CA VAL A 11 -2.74 -26.89 11.24
C VAL A 11 -1.65 -25.89 10.87
N ALA A 12 -1.13 -26.01 9.63
CA ALA A 12 -0.08 -25.17 9.08
C ALA A 12 -0.67 -23.85 8.53
N ASN A 13 -1.47 -23.17 9.34
CA ASN A 13 -2.15 -21.93 8.97
C ASN A 13 -2.53 -21.14 10.23
N ARG A 14 -3.19 -19.98 10.03
CA ARG A 14 -3.58 -19.05 11.08
C ARG A 14 -5.02 -18.59 10.95
N ALA A 15 -5.43 -17.79 11.92
CA ALA A 15 -6.71 -17.08 11.94
C ALA A 15 -7.93 -18.01 11.78
N GLU A 16 -8.91 -17.59 10.99
CA GLU A 16 -10.22 -18.24 10.93
C GLU A 16 -10.17 -19.67 10.38
N ILE A 17 -9.33 -19.92 9.35
CA ILE A 17 -9.21 -21.26 8.76
C ILE A 17 -8.54 -22.26 9.70
N ALA A 18 -7.60 -21.78 10.54
CA ALA A 18 -7.02 -22.63 11.56
C ALA A 18 -8.07 -23.01 12.61
N VAL A 19 -8.87 -22.07 13.08
CA VAL A 19 -9.98 -22.35 14.03
C VAL A 19 -11.02 -23.26 13.38
N ARG A 20 -11.34 -23.07 12.09
CA ARG A 20 -12.27 -23.94 11.37
C ARG A 20 -11.74 -25.38 11.29
N ALA A 21 -10.45 -25.55 11.02
CA ALA A 21 -9.82 -26.87 11.00
C ALA A 21 -9.79 -27.52 12.38
N PHE A 22 -9.49 -26.77 13.45
CA PHE A 22 -9.52 -27.31 14.82
C PHE A 22 -10.90 -27.78 15.23
N ARG A 23 -11.96 -27.07 14.84
CA ARG A 23 -13.34 -27.51 15.10
C ARG A 23 -13.65 -28.83 14.41
N ALA A 24 -13.30 -28.97 13.13
CA ALA A 24 -13.49 -30.19 12.39
C ALA A 24 -12.68 -31.35 12.99
N ALA A 25 -11.40 -31.14 13.31
CA ALA A 25 -10.55 -32.14 13.94
C ALA A 25 -11.11 -32.58 15.30
N TYR A 26 -11.57 -31.63 16.13
CA TYR A 26 -12.19 -31.93 17.42
C TYR A 26 -13.45 -32.77 17.27
N GLU A 27 -14.33 -32.44 16.32
CA GLU A 27 -15.56 -33.19 16.03
C GLU A 27 -15.29 -34.60 15.51
N LEU A 28 -14.13 -34.80 14.85
CA LEU A 28 -13.62 -36.10 14.44
C LEU A 28 -12.87 -36.85 15.56
N GLY A 29 -12.74 -36.26 16.73
CA GLY A 29 -12.06 -36.86 17.90
C GLY A 29 -10.54 -36.73 17.89
N SER A 30 -9.96 -35.95 16.98
CA SER A 30 -8.52 -35.72 16.87
C SER A 30 -8.07 -34.59 17.79
N ARG A 31 -6.86 -34.70 18.35
CA ARG A 31 -6.18 -33.59 19.03
C ARG A 31 -5.63 -32.60 18.00
N THR A 32 -5.37 -31.37 18.44
CA THR A 32 -5.03 -30.27 17.57
C THR A 32 -3.73 -29.56 17.95
N VAL A 33 -2.92 -29.20 16.96
CA VAL A 33 -1.67 -28.48 17.13
C VAL A 33 -1.70 -27.20 16.30
N ALA A 34 -1.49 -26.06 16.94
CA ALA A 34 -1.29 -24.77 16.30
C ALA A 34 0.20 -24.47 16.13
N VAL A 35 0.54 -23.78 15.04
CA VAL A 35 1.84 -23.11 14.87
C VAL A 35 1.62 -21.60 14.80
N PHE A 36 2.55 -20.82 15.33
CA PHE A 36 2.42 -19.35 15.35
C PHE A 36 3.79 -18.64 15.41
N PRO A 37 4.03 -17.58 14.65
CA PRO A 37 5.19 -16.69 14.83
C PRO A 37 4.99 -15.79 16.06
N TYR A 38 6.05 -15.08 16.45
CA TYR A 38 5.99 -14.15 17.59
C TYR A 38 4.85 -13.13 17.50
N GLU A 39 4.58 -12.62 16.31
CA GLU A 39 3.54 -11.63 16.03
C GLU A 39 2.13 -12.17 16.28
N ASP A 40 1.91 -13.46 16.11
CA ASP A 40 0.64 -14.14 16.38
C ASP A 40 0.53 -14.71 17.83
N ARG A 41 1.48 -14.40 18.72
CA ARG A 41 1.48 -14.92 20.10
C ARG A 41 0.21 -14.66 20.91
N ASN A 42 -0.56 -13.62 20.53
CA ASN A 42 -1.84 -13.26 21.13
C ASN A 42 -3.05 -13.65 20.27
N SER A 43 -2.83 -14.36 19.16
CA SER A 43 -3.90 -14.75 18.24
C SER A 43 -4.77 -15.86 18.82
N GLU A 44 -6.09 -15.78 18.60
CA GLU A 44 -7.05 -16.76 19.13
C GLU A 44 -6.82 -18.19 18.64
N HIS A 45 -6.34 -18.37 17.40
CA HIS A 45 -6.14 -19.73 16.88
C HIS A 45 -5.14 -20.51 17.74
N ARG A 46 -4.14 -19.87 18.31
CA ARG A 46 -3.20 -20.47 19.24
C ARG A 46 -3.90 -21.00 20.49
N LEU A 47 -4.93 -20.28 20.96
CA LEU A 47 -5.67 -20.61 22.20
C LEU A 47 -6.77 -21.65 21.97
N LYS A 48 -7.11 -21.95 20.72
CA LYS A 48 -8.15 -22.91 20.35
C LYS A 48 -7.62 -24.32 20.09
N ALA A 49 -6.31 -24.47 19.93
CA ALA A 49 -5.68 -25.77 19.79
C ALA A 49 -5.32 -26.39 21.14
N ASP A 50 -5.19 -27.71 21.21
CA ASP A 50 -4.72 -28.44 22.41
C ASP A 50 -3.25 -28.13 22.72
N GLU A 51 -2.44 -27.93 21.68
CA GLU A 51 -1.02 -27.62 21.78
C GLU A 51 -0.68 -26.47 20.80
N ALA A 52 0.31 -25.63 21.13
CA ALA A 52 0.73 -24.55 20.27
C ALA A 52 2.27 -24.36 20.32
N TYR A 53 2.89 -24.27 19.17
CA TYR A 53 4.33 -24.16 19.03
C TYR A 53 4.71 -22.90 18.28
N ARG A 54 5.70 -22.17 18.81
CA ARG A 54 6.27 -21.02 18.11
C ARG A 54 7.15 -21.48 16.97
N ILE A 55 7.01 -20.80 15.82
CA ILE A 55 7.82 -21.01 14.61
C ILE A 55 8.44 -19.68 14.12
N GLY A 56 9.52 -19.79 13.39
CA GLY A 56 10.20 -18.67 12.74
C GLY A 56 10.87 -17.68 13.69
N GLU A 57 11.52 -16.71 13.06
CA GLU A 57 12.20 -15.61 13.72
C GLU A 57 11.26 -14.41 13.91
N GLU A 58 11.45 -13.64 14.98
CA GLU A 58 10.73 -12.39 15.23
C GLU A 58 11.01 -11.37 14.13
N GLY A 59 9.97 -10.66 13.67
CA GLY A 59 10.05 -9.68 12.57
C GLY A 59 9.79 -10.27 11.18
N HIS A 60 9.68 -11.61 11.04
CA HIS A 60 9.44 -12.27 9.75
C HIS A 60 8.23 -13.22 9.77
N PRO A 61 7.03 -12.72 10.18
CA PRO A 61 5.89 -13.60 10.47
C PRO A 61 5.35 -14.36 9.27
N VAL A 62 5.36 -13.78 8.07
CA VAL A 62 4.91 -14.47 6.85
C VAL A 62 5.88 -15.60 6.48
N ARG A 63 7.19 -15.35 6.59
CA ARG A 63 8.23 -16.35 6.30
C ARG A 63 8.12 -17.58 7.20
N ALA A 64 7.75 -17.39 8.47
CA ALA A 64 7.55 -18.47 9.42
C ALA A 64 6.49 -19.48 8.95
N TYR A 65 5.36 -18.99 8.37
CA TYR A 65 4.32 -19.88 7.81
C TYR A 65 4.70 -20.51 6.46
N LEU A 66 5.82 -20.10 5.85
CA LEU A 66 6.36 -20.66 4.60
C LEU A 66 7.55 -21.59 4.81
N ASP A 67 7.96 -21.83 6.06
CA ASP A 67 9.07 -22.68 6.42
C ASP A 67 8.62 -24.15 6.55
N ILE A 68 8.80 -24.91 5.47
CA ILE A 68 8.40 -26.32 5.38
C ILE A 68 9.16 -27.17 6.39
N GLU A 69 10.48 -26.97 6.52
CA GLU A 69 11.33 -27.78 7.39
C GLU A 69 10.92 -27.62 8.85
N GLU A 70 10.68 -26.39 9.27
CA GLU A 70 10.27 -26.09 10.65
C GLU A 70 8.86 -26.60 10.95
N ILE A 71 7.90 -26.44 10.05
CA ILE A 71 6.53 -26.95 10.22
C ILE A 71 6.53 -28.48 10.35
N VAL A 72 7.26 -29.19 9.48
CA VAL A 72 7.36 -30.66 9.54
C VAL A 72 8.12 -31.12 10.79
N ARG A 73 9.15 -30.40 11.22
CA ARG A 73 9.84 -30.64 12.48
C ARG A 73 8.88 -30.55 13.67
N VAL A 74 8.11 -29.46 13.75
CA VAL A 74 7.12 -29.28 14.82
C VAL A 74 6.07 -30.39 14.80
N ALA A 75 5.61 -30.82 13.61
CA ALA A 75 4.66 -31.92 13.50
C ALA A 75 5.22 -33.24 14.08
N LYS A 76 6.49 -33.55 13.80
CA LYS A 76 7.18 -34.71 14.38
C LYS A 76 7.33 -34.59 15.89
N ASP A 77 7.79 -33.44 16.37
CA ASP A 77 8.02 -33.17 17.79
C ASP A 77 6.72 -33.25 18.61
N ALA A 78 5.62 -32.77 18.03
CA ALA A 78 4.28 -32.84 18.63
C ALA A 78 3.65 -34.23 18.51
N GLY A 79 4.18 -35.13 17.64
CA GLY A 79 3.57 -36.42 17.34
C GLY A 79 2.27 -36.27 16.55
N ALA A 80 2.19 -35.28 15.65
CA ALA A 80 1.08 -35.15 14.72
C ALA A 80 1.20 -36.15 13.58
N ASP A 81 0.09 -36.78 13.23
CA ASP A 81 0.01 -37.78 12.14
C ASP A 81 -0.63 -37.19 10.87
N ALA A 82 -1.12 -35.93 10.94
CA ALA A 82 -1.57 -35.19 9.78
C ALA A 82 -1.19 -33.70 9.84
N ILE A 83 -0.97 -33.08 8.67
CA ILE A 83 -0.83 -31.63 8.50
C ILE A 83 -1.96 -31.11 7.63
N TYR A 84 -2.72 -30.15 8.15
CA TYR A 84 -3.79 -29.44 7.44
C TYR A 84 -3.27 -28.05 7.01
N PRO A 85 -3.15 -27.78 5.69
CA PRO A 85 -2.60 -26.50 5.21
C PRO A 85 -3.62 -25.39 5.07
N GLY A 86 -4.92 -25.68 4.99
CA GLY A 86 -5.99 -24.73 4.73
C GLY A 86 -5.92 -24.10 3.34
N TYR A 87 -5.94 -22.76 3.27
CA TYR A 87 -5.74 -21.98 2.05
C TYR A 87 -4.66 -20.90 2.28
N GLY A 88 -4.02 -20.43 1.19
CA GLY A 88 -2.87 -19.52 1.26
C GLY A 88 -1.61 -20.23 1.79
N PHE A 89 -0.55 -19.46 2.06
CA PHE A 89 0.75 -19.99 2.50
C PHE A 89 1.22 -21.22 1.68
N LEU A 90 1.36 -22.37 2.33
CA LEU A 90 1.87 -23.61 1.73
C LEU A 90 0.77 -24.53 1.18
N SER A 91 -0.49 -24.12 1.16
CA SER A 91 -1.60 -25.00 0.78
C SER A 91 -1.56 -25.50 -0.66
N GLU A 92 -0.90 -24.77 -1.56
CA GLU A 92 -0.70 -25.13 -2.96
C GLU A 92 0.75 -25.54 -3.26
N ASN A 93 1.61 -25.64 -2.22
CA ASN A 93 3.02 -25.94 -2.41
C ASN A 93 3.25 -27.46 -2.44
N PRO A 94 3.71 -28.03 -3.58
CA PRO A 94 3.96 -29.46 -3.72
C PRO A 94 5.09 -29.98 -2.82
N ASP A 95 6.03 -29.10 -2.42
CA ASP A 95 7.16 -29.49 -1.58
C ASP A 95 6.72 -29.80 -0.14
N LEU A 96 5.69 -29.09 0.38
CA LEU A 96 5.11 -29.47 1.67
C LEU A 96 4.46 -30.86 1.60
N ALA A 97 3.72 -31.18 0.54
CA ALA A 97 3.12 -32.49 0.35
C ALA A 97 4.17 -33.59 0.28
N ARG A 98 5.29 -33.34 -0.42
CA ARG A 98 6.44 -34.28 -0.47
C ARG A 98 7.09 -34.45 0.90
N ALA A 99 7.39 -33.35 1.59
CA ALA A 99 8.00 -33.38 2.92
C ALA A 99 7.13 -34.10 3.96
N CYS A 100 5.82 -33.96 3.88
CA CYS A 100 4.87 -34.75 4.69
C CYS A 100 4.99 -36.25 4.40
N LYS A 101 4.95 -36.63 3.12
CA LYS A 101 5.08 -38.01 2.68
C LYS A 101 6.39 -38.63 3.16
N ASP A 102 7.50 -37.91 3.00
CA ASP A 102 8.85 -38.39 3.43
C ASP A 102 8.94 -38.52 4.97
N ALA A 103 8.16 -37.72 5.67
CA ALA A 103 8.05 -37.75 7.14
C ALA A 103 7.06 -38.82 7.68
N GLY A 104 6.30 -39.49 6.80
CA GLY A 104 5.25 -40.43 7.19
C GLY A 104 4.03 -39.73 7.82
N ILE A 105 3.80 -38.45 7.48
CA ILE A 105 2.69 -37.60 7.96
C ILE A 105 1.71 -37.42 6.81
N ALA A 106 0.41 -37.56 7.06
CA ALA A 106 -0.62 -37.31 6.05
C ALA A 106 -0.70 -35.83 5.71
N PHE A 107 -0.62 -35.49 4.43
CA PHE A 107 -0.94 -34.14 3.94
C PHE A 107 -2.44 -34.09 3.62
N VAL A 108 -3.17 -33.16 4.26
CA VAL A 108 -4.61 -33.00 4.03
C VAL A 108 -4.82 -32.10 2.82
N GLY A 109 -4.79 -32.72 1.65
CA GLY A 109 -4.88 -32.04 0.36
C GLY A 109 -4.57 -32.99 -0.80
N PRO A 110 -4.46 -32.47 -2.03
CA PRO A 110 -4.12 -33.27 -3.19
C PRO A 110 -2.67 -33.80 -3.17
N PRO A 111 -2.36 -34.85 -3.95
CA PRO A 111 -0.98 -35.29 -4.16
C PRO A 111 -0.10 -34.20 -4.78
N ALA A 112 1.22 -34.27 -4.53
CA ALA A 112 2.18 -33.27 -5.00
C ALA A 112 2.15 -33.07 -6.53
N GLU A 113 1.97 -34.15 -7.28
CA GLU A 113 1.92 -34.13 -8.75
C GLU A 113 0.69 -33.35 -9.25
N VAL A 114 -0.43 -33.46 -8.55
CA VAL A 114 -1.66 -32.71 -8.84
C VAL A 114 -1.50 -31.23 -8.49
N LEU A 115 -0.85 -30.93 -7.35
CA LEU A 115 -0.52 -29.55 -6.97
C LEU A 115 0.38 -28.87 -8.02
N GLU A 116 1.40 -29.57 -8.53
CA GLU A 116 2.26 -29.05 -9.60
C GLU A 116 1.53 -28.78 -10.91
N LEU A 117 0.61 -29.66 -11.27
CA LEU A 117 -0.18 -29.50 -12.49
C LEU A 117 -1.18 -28.35 -12.36
N ALA A 118 -1.98 -28.38 -11.31
CA ALA A 118 -3.05 -27.40 -11.09
C ALA A 118 -2.52 -26.00 -10.75
N GLY A 119 -1.41 -25.90 -10.02
CA GLY A 119 -0.73 -24.65 -9.67
C GLY A 119 -0.05 -23.95 -10.86
N ASN A 120 0.17 -24.66 -11.97
CA ASN A 120 0.74 -24.08 -13.19
C ASN A 120 -0.37 -23.77 -14.20
N LYS A 121 -0.69 -22.48 -14.39
CA LYS A 121 -1.77 -22.05 -15.27
C LYS A 121 -1.68 -22.59 -16.70
N VAL A 122 -0.50 -22.65 -17.28
CA VAL A 122 -0.29 -23.14 -18.65
C VAL A 122 -0.57 -24.64 -18.73
N ARG A 123 -0.09 -25.40 -17.73
CA ARG A 123 -0.36 -26.85 -17.65
C ARG A 123 -1.83 -27.14 -17.41
N ALA A 124 -2.48 -26.37 -16.53
CA ALA A 124 -3.89 -26.51 -16.23
C ALA A 124 -4.77 -26.20 -17.47
N LEU A 125 -4.49 -25.11 -18.19
CA LEU A 125 -5.17 -24.76 -19.45
C LEU A 125 -4.98 -25.82 -20.53
N LYS A 126 -3.75 -26.37 -20.64
CA LYS A 126 -3.47 -27.46 -21.59
C LYS A 126 -4.26 -28.72 -21.22
N ALA A 127 -4.28 -29.12 -19.96
CA ALA A 127 -5.06 -30.27 -19.49
C ALA A 127 -6.56 -30.08 -19.71
N ALA A 128 -7.10 -28.86 -19.49
CA ALA A 128 -8.50 -28.53 -19.76
C ALA A 128 -8.84 -28.66 -21.25
N ARG A 129 -7.97 -28.16 -22.13
CA ARG A 129 -8.12 -28.28 -23.58
C ARG A 129 -8.08 -29.75 -24.05
N GLU A 130 -7.13 -30.53 -23.52
CA GLU A 130 -7.00 -31.98 -23.81
C GLU A 130 -8.23 -32.77 -23.31
N ALA A 131 -8.80 -32.37 -22.18
CA ALA A 131 -10.06 -32.91 -21.67
C ALA A 131 -11.27 -32.41 -22.47
N GLY A 132 -11.13 -31.53 -23.45
CA GLY A 132 -12.21 -30.99 -24.26
C GLY A 132 -13.15 -30.09 -23.44
N ILE A 133 -12.60 -29.30 -22.53
CA ILE A 133 -13.30 -28.28 -21.76
C ILE A 133 -13.09 -26.94 -22.46
N PRO A 134 -14.11 -26.08 -22.57
CA PRO A 134 -13.96 -24.78 -23.21
C PRO A 134 -12.93 -23.92 -22.49
N VAL A 135 -11.96 -23.38 -23.23
CA VAL A 135 -10.96 -22.43 -22.75
C VAL A 135 -10.93 -21.20 -23.63
N LEU A 136 -10.47 -20.07 -23.10
CA LEU A 136 -10.29 -18.87 -23.93
C LEU A 136 -9.22 -19.11 -25.00
N ALA A 137 -9.40 -18.47 -26.14
CA ALA A 137 -8.33 -18.40 -27.14
C ALA A 137 -7.15 -17.65 -26.54
N SER A 138 -5.96 -18.24 -26.61
CA SER A 138 -4.74 -17.69 -26.05
C SER A 138 -3.54 -17.95 -26.93
N SER A 139 -2.57 -17.05 -26.91
CA SER A 139 -1.26 -17.29 -27.54
C SER A 139 -0.41 -18.24 -26.73
N GLU A 140 0.62 -18.81 -27.35
CA GLU A 140 1.75 -19.35 -26.61
C GLU A 140 2.51 -18.22 -25.89
N PRO A 141 3.15 -18.51 -24.75
CA PRO A 141 4.00 -17.55 -24.08
C PRO A 141 5.20 -17.11 -24.91
N SER A 142 5.43 -15.79 -24.99
CA SER A 142 6.59 -15.24 -25.69
C SER A 142 7.10 -13.96 -25.00
N SER A 143 8.39 -13.70 -25.17
CA SER A 143 9.01 -12.39 -24.87
C SER A 143 9.21 -11.54 -26.13
N ASP A 144 8.78 -12.03 -27.28
CA ASP A 144 8.83 -11.32 -28.56
C ASP A 144 7.50 -10.62 -28.83
N ILE A 145 7.57 -9.29 -28.96
CA ILE A 145 6.38 -8.45 -29.16
C ILE A 145 5.75 -8.72 -30.54
N ASP A 146 6.54 -8.98 -31.58
CA ASP A 146 6.03 -9.21 -32.93
C ASP A 146 5.30 -10.55 -33.03
N GLU A 147 5.78 -11.60 -32.35
CA GLU A 147 5.07 -12.87 -32.23
C GLU A 147 3.72 -12.71 -31.51
N LEU A 148 3.69 -11.93 -30.42
CA LEU A 148 2.47 -11.66 -29.69
C LEU A 148 1.47 -10.84 -30.51
N ILE A 149 1.93 -9.86 -31.29
CA ILE A 149 1.06 -9.07 -32.19
C ILE A 149 0.45 -9.97 -33.26
N ALA A 150 1.23 -10.87 -33.85
CA ALA A 150 0.71 -11.83 -34.84
C ALA A 150 -0.36 -12.75 -34.23
N ALA A 151 -0.11 -13.27 -33.03
CA ALA A 151 -1.08 -14.10 -32.32
C ALA A 151 -2.36 -13.32 -31.95
N ALA A 152 -2.27 -12.03 -31.64
CA ALA A 152 -3.43 -11.18 -31.35
C ALA A 152 -4.40 -11.06 -32.53
N ASP A 153 -3.90 -11.05 -33.75
CA ASP A 153 -4.72 -10.99 -34.96
C ASP A 153 -5.56 -12.28 -35.15
N GLU A 154 -5.07 -13.43 -34.66
CA GLU A 154 -5.79 -14.70 -34.66
C GLU A 154 -6.83 -14.82 -33.52
N ILE A 155 -6.50 -14.28 -32.33
CA ILE A 155 -7.36 -14.32 -31.14
C ILE A 155 -8.55 -13.37 -31.28
N GLY A 156 -8.32 -12.18 -31.84
CA GLY A 156 -9.30 -11.10 -31.96
C GLY A 156 -9.45 -10.26 -30.70
N PHE A 157 -9.80 -8.97 -30.89
CA PHE A 157 -9.95 -8.01 -29.80
C PHE A 157 -11.39 -7.96 -29.24
N PRO A 158 -11.57 -7.59 -27.95
CA PRO A 158 -10.54 -7.22 -26.97
C PRO A 158 -9.77 -8.41 -26.39
N ILE A 159 -8.54 -8.16 -25.96
CA ILE A 159 -7.65 -9.17 -25.36
C ILE A 159 -7.04 -8.69 -24.05
N PHE A 160 -6.57 -9.63 -23.24
CA PHE A 160 -5.68 -9.36 -22.11
C PHE A 160 -4.26 -9.79 -22.44
N ALA A 161 -3.29 -8.90 -22.20
CA ALA A 161 -1.88 -9.24 -22.12
C ALA A 161 -1.56 -9.62 -20.67
N LYS A 162 -1.04 -10.84 -20.44
CA LYS A 162 -0.82 -11.40 -19.10
C LYS A 162 0.61 -11.88 -18.95
N ALA A 163 1.26 -11.54 -17.81
CA ALA A 163 2.58 -12.10 -17.47
C ALA A 163 2.46 -13.57 -17.05
N VAL A 164 3.36 -14.41 -17.54
CA VAL A 164 3.40 -15.85 -17.21
C VAL A 164 3.67 -16.07 -15.72
N ALA A 165 4.59 -15.28 -15.14
CA ALA A 165 4.92 -15.30 -13.71
C ALA A 165 3.93 -14.49 -12.85
N GLY A 166 2.94 -13.82 -13.45
CA GLY A 166 1.98 -12.95 -12.79
C GLY A 166 0.86 -13.71 -12.08
N GLY A 167 0.36 -13.13 -10.98
CA GLY A 167 -0.77 -13.65 -10.22
C GLY A 167 -1.59 -12.55 -9.57
N GLY A 168 -2.89 -12.83 -9.23
CA GLY A 168 -3.75 -11.87 -8.55
C GLY A 168 -4.03 -10.57 -9.32
N GLY A 169 -3.99 -10.60 -10.65
CA GLY A 169 -4.23 -9.44 -11.52
C GLY A 169 -3.02 -8.54 -11.75
N ARG A 170 -1.86 -8.82 -11.15
CA ARG A 170 -0.62 -8.11 -11.44
C ARG A 170 -0.01 -8.58 -12.76
N GLY A 171 0.52 -7.65 -13.55
CA GLY A 171 1.05 -7.93 -14.87
C GLY A 171 -0.02 -8.29 -15.90
N MET A 172 -1.28 -7.79 -15.73
CA MET A 172 -2.38 -7.99 -16.65
C MET A 172 -2.89 -6.65 -17.18
N ARG A 173 -3.00 -6.53 -18.51
CA ARG A 173 -3.52 -5.33 -19.18
C ARG A 173 -4.56 -5.70 -20.23
N ARG A 174 -5.70 -5.01 -20.18
CA ARG A 174 -6.69 -5.10 -21.25
C ARG A 174 -6.31 -4.20 -22.42
N VAL A 175 -6.48 -4.73 -23.62
CA VAL A 175 -6.26 -4.02 -24.88
C VAL A 175 -7.51 -4.18 -25.74
N ASP A 176 -8.15 -3.07 -26.02
CA ASP A 176 -9.42 -3.06 -26.77
C ASP A 176 -9.22 -2.97 -28.29
N ARG A 177 -8.10 -2.41 -28.75
CA ARG A 177 -7.81 -2.16 -30.15
C ARG A 177 -6.39 -2.55 -30.51
N ARG A 178 -6.22 -2.99 -31.77
CA ARG A 178 -4.93 -3.45 -32.31
C ARG A 178 -3.81 -2.41 -32.19
N GLU A 179 -4.15 -1.15 -32.45
CA GLU A 179 -3.17 -0.04 -32.42
C GLU A 179 -2.56 0.21 -31.05
N ASP A 180 -3.27 -0.13 -29.98
CA ASP A 180 -2.83 0.09 -28.60
C ASP A 180 -1.93 -1.08 -28.07
N LEU A 181 -1.88 -2.21 -28.80
CA LEU A 181 -1.23 -3.44 -28.34
C LEU A 181 0.30 -3.32 -28.16
N PRO A 182 1.08 -2.73 -29.09
CA PRO A 182 2.54 -2.69 -28.96
C PRO A 182 2.99 -1.93 -27.71
N GLU A 183 2.36 -0.79 -27.44
CA GLU A 183 2.68 0.03 -26.25
C GLU A 183 2.25 -0.68 -24.96
N ALA A 184 1.08 -1.30 -24.96
CA ALA A 184 0.57 -2.04 -23.82
C ALA A 184 1.47 -3.23 -23.47
N LEU A 185 1.95 -3.99 -24.47
CA LEU A 185 2.90 -5.10 -24.29
C LEU A 185 4.22 -4.62 -23.74
N ALA A 186 4.82 -3.60 -24.33
CA ALA A 186 6.11 -3.06 -23.88
C ALA A 186 6.05 -2.56 -22.44
N ALA A 187 4.93 -1.96 -22.03
CA ALA A 187 4.72 -1.52 -20.66
C ALA A 187 4.50 -2.70 -19.69
N ALA A 188 3.71 -3.71 -20.09
CA ALA A 188 3.43 -4.89 -19.28
C ALA A 188 4.68 -5.75 -19.07
N MET A 189 5.51 -5.92 -20.10
CA MET A 189 6.78 -6.65 -20.02
C MET A 189 7.76 -6.00 -19.06
N ARG A 190 7.91 -4.67 -19.09
CA ARG A 190 8.76 -3.95 -18.12
C ARG A 190 8.26 -4.11 -16.69
N GLU A 191 6.95 -4.07 -16.50
CA GLU A 191 6.34 -4.28 -15.17
C GLU A 191 6.55 -5.72 -14.67
N ALA A 192 6.41 -6.71 -15.56
CA ALA A 192 6.60 -8.13 -15.24
C ALA A 192 8.07 -8.43 -14.92
N ASP A 193 9.00 -7.90 -15.70
CA ASP A 193 10.43 -8.05 -15.47
C ASP A 193 10.83 -7.42 -14.12
N GLY A 194 10.37 -6.20 -13.84
CA GLY A 194 10.65 -5.52 -12.58
C GLY A 194 10.02 -6.18 -11.34
N ALA A 195 8.86 -6.82 -11.49
CA ALA A 195 8.12 -7.42 -10.38
C ALA A 195 8.46 -8.90 -10.14
N PHE A 196 8.78 -9.64 -11.20
CA PHE A 196 8.92 -11.11 -11.18
C PHE A 196 10.25 -11.60 -11.75
N GLY A 197 11.05 -10.73 -12.41
CA GLY A 197 12.28 -11.09 -13.09
C GLY A 197 12.07 -11.90 -14.39
N ASP A 198 10.84 -11.91 -14.93
CA ASP A 198 10.48 -12.63 -16.16
C ASP A 198 9.54 -11.77 -17.01
N PRO A 199 9.97 -11.25 -18.17
CA PRO A 199 9.15 -10.43 -19.06
C PRO A 199 8.19 -11.23 -19.94
N THR A 200 8.17 -12.56 -19.83
CA THR A 200 7.38 -13.44 -20.70
C THR A 200 5.89 -13.17 -20.53
N MET A 201 5.22 -12.90 -21.66
CA MET A 201 3.78 -12.60 -21.71
C MET A 201 3.05 -13.64 -22.56
N PHE A 202 1.76 -13.75 -22.35
CA PHE A 202 0.83 -14.39 -23.28
C PHE A 202 -0.42 -13.53 -23.44
N LEU A 203 -1.09 -13.71 -24.56
CA LEU A 203 -2.35 -13.04 -24.86
C LEU A 203 -3.52 -14.00 -24.63
N GLU A 204 -4.61 -13.45 -24.16
CA GLU A 204 -5.84 -14.20 -23.92
C GLU A 204 -7.06 -13.37 -24.32
N GLN A 205 -8.05 -13.99 -24.94
CA GLN A 205 -9.31 -13.35 -25.31
C GLN A 205 -9.99 -12.76 -24.07
N ALA A 206 -10.44 -11.50 -24.14
CA ALA A 206 -11.20 -10.89 -23.05
C ALA A 206 -12.68 -11.28 -23.12
N VAL A 207 -13.25 -11.62 -21.98
CA VAL A 207 -14.69 -11.80 -21.80
C VAL A 207 -15.29 -10.48 -21.31
N LEU A 208 -16.38 -10.03 -21.92
CA LEU A 208 -17.03 -8.77 -21.60
C LEU A 208 -18.10 -8.98 -20.51
N ARG A 209 -18.00 -8.24 -19.40
CA ARG A 209 -18.93 -8.34 -18.26
C ARG A 209 -19.20 -9.78 -17.79
N PRO A 210 -18.17 -10.62 -17.61
CA PRO A 210 -18.38 -12.00 -17.24
C PRO A 210 -18.94 -12.13 -15.82
N ARG A 211 -19.61 -13.27 -15.59
CA ARG A 211 -19.78 -13.79 -14.23
C ARG A 211 -18.61 -14.71 -13.91
N HIS A 212 -18.14 -14.64 -12.67
CA HIS A 212 -17.14 -15.56 -12.15
C HIS A 212 -17.88 -16.68 -11.41
N ILE A 213 -17.98 -17.83 -12.04
CA ILE A 213 -18.66 -19.01 -11.49
C ILE A 213 -17.62 -20.08 -11.20
N GLU A 214 -17.72 -20.69 -10.05
CA GLU A 214 -16.79 -21.74 -9.63
C GLU A 214 -17.53 -22.96 -9.10
N VAL A 215 -17.01 -24.15 -9.37
CA VAL A 215 -17.62 -25.41 -8.98
C VAL A 215 -16.77 -26.10 -7.92
N GLN A 216 -17.40 -26.42 -6.78
CA GLN A 216 -16.77 -27.17 -5.71
C GLN A 216 -16.64 -28.65 -6.09
N ILE A 217 -15.42 -29.17 -6.06
CA ILE A 217 -15.12 -30.59 -6.28
C ILE A 217 -14.74 -31.24 -4.94
N LEU A 218 -15.16 -32.49 -4.79
CA LEU A 218 -14.66 -33.40 -3.76
C LEU A 218 -14.35 -34.75 -4.41
N ALA A 219 -13.14 -35.27 -4.18
CA ALA A 219 -12.66 -36.49 -4.81
C ALA A 219 -11.90 -37.37 -3.80
N ASP A 220 -12.06 -38.70 -3.89
CA ASP A 220 -11.35 -39.65 -3.03
C ASP A 220 -10.12 -40.24 -3.70
N GLY A 221 -9.37 -41.07 -2.98
CA GLY A 221 -8.20 -41.79 -3.48
C GLY A 221 -8.51 -42.98 -4.40
N GLN A 222 -9.79 -43.28 -4.62
CA GLN A 222 -10.26 -44.38 -5.48
C GLN A 222 -10.69 -43.92 -6.88
N GLY A 223 -10.62 -42.63 -7.14
CA GLY A 223 -11.02 -42.00 -8.41
C GLY A 223 -12.49 -41.61 -8.50
N ASN A 224 -13.26 -41.70 -7.41
CA ASN A 224 -14.60 -41.14 -7.37
C ASN A 224 -14.51 -39.60 -7.24
N VAL A 225 -15.31 -38.90 -8.03
CA VAL A 225 -15.34 -37.43 -8.06
C VAL A 225 -16.80 -36.99 -8.08
N VAL A 226 -17.15 -36.12 -7.15
CA VAL A 226 -18.45 -35.45 -7.11
C VAL A 226 -18.30 -33.93 -7.17
N HIS A 227 -19.29 -33.23 -7.63
CA HIS A 227 -19.43 -31.78 -7.46
C HIS A 227 -20.44 -31.44 -6.37
N LEU A 228 -20.22 -30.35 -5.68
CA LEU A 228 -21.13 -29.81 -4.68
C LEU A 228 -21.77 -28.50 -5.20
N TYR A 229 -22.10 -28.48 -6.45
CA TYR A 229 -22.64 -27.34 -7.19
C TYR A 229 -21.71 -26.15 -7.24
N GLU A 230 -22.23 -25.06 -7.79
CA GLU A 230 -21.48 -23.86 -8.10
C GLU A 230 -21.70 -22.74 -7.07
N ARG A 231 -20.74 -21.82 -7.07
CA ARG A 231 -20.80 -20.52 -6.40
C ARG A 231 -20.67 -19.40 -7.44
N ASP A 232 -21.31 -18.27 -7.19
CA ASP A 232 -21.06 -17.01 -7.88
C ASP A 232 -20.13 -16.14 -7.05
N CYS A 233 -18.99 -15.82 -7.61
CA CYS A 233 -17.95 -14.97 -7.03
C CYS A 233 -17.73 -13.68 -7.84
N SER A 234 -18.75 -13.24 -8.59
CA SER A 234 -18.66 -12.09 -9.48
C SER A 234 -18.48 -10.76 -8.74
N VAL A 235 -19.00 -10.63 -7.52
CA VAL A 235 -18.85 -9.40 -6.76
C VAL A 235 -17.44 -9.32 -6.18
N GLN A 236 -16.56 -8.67 -6.94
CA GLN A 236 -15.14 -8.57 -6.66
C GLN A 236 -14.62 -7.17 -6.94
N ARG A 237 -13.52 -6.81 -6.31
CA ARG A 237 -12.79 -5.57 -6.53
C ARG A 237 -11.34 -5.88 -6.86
N ARG A 238 -10.85 -5.38 -8.01
CA ARG A 238 -9.48 -5.67 -8.48
C ARG A 238 -9.15 -7.17 -8.41
N HIS A 239 -10.10 -8.00 -8.85
CA HIS A 239 -10.02 -9.47 -8.84
C HIS A 239 -9.99 -10.12 -7.43
N GLN A 240 -10.29 -9.37 -6.38
CA GLN A 240 -10.48 -9.91 -5.04
C GLN A 240 -11.98 -10.07 -4.74
N LYS A 241 -12.40 -11.30 -4.41
CA LYS A 241 -13.78 -11.64 -4.07
C LYS A 241 -14.20 -10.90 -2.79
N VAL A 242 -15.40 -10.33 -2.78
CA VAL A 242 -15.95 -9.54 -1.66
C VAL A 242 -17.21 -10.20 -1.10
N ILE A 243 -18.08 -10.68 -1.99
CA ILE A 243 -19.30 -11.41 -1.65
C ILE A 243 -19.39 -12.64 -2.56
N GLU A 244 -19.66 -13.78 -1.96
CA GLU A 244 -19.80 -15.05 -2.64
C GLU A 244 -21.19 -15.64 -2.34
N ILE A 245 -21.79 -16.30 -3.33
CA ILE A 245 -23.18 -16.75 -3.27
C ILE A 245 -23.30 -18.19 -3.79
N ALA A 246 -24.03 -19.03 -3.08
CA ALA A 246 -24.40 -20.37 -3.54
C ALA A 246 -25.92 -20.61 -3.34
N PRO A 247 -26.60 -21.19 -4.33
CA PRO A 247 -26.18 -21.34 -5.72
C PRO A 247 -26.16 -19.99 -6.44
N ALA A 248 -25.54 -19.94 -7.62
CA ALA A 248 -25.48 -18.73 -8.44
C ALA A 248 -26.88 -18.23 -8.79
N PRO A 249 -27.24 -16.97 -8.45
CA PRO A 249 -28.58 -16.46 -8.73
C PRO A 249 -28.80 -16.35 -10.25
N ASN A 250 -30.06 -16.64 -10.68
CA ASN A 250 -30.47 -16.54 -12.09
C ASN A 250 -29.60 -17.34 -13.08
N LEU A 251 -28.91 -18.39 -12.64
CA LEU A 251 -28.15 -19.26 -13.53
C LEU A 251 -29.07 -20.25 -14.21
N ASP A 252 -28.98 -20.33 -15.55
CA ASP A 252 -29.75 -21.30 -16.33
C ASP A 252 -29.40 -22.73 -15.88
N PRO A 253 -30.38 -23.61 -15.64
CA PRO A 253 -30.16 -24.99 -15.21
C PRO A 253 -29.28 -25.81 -16.17
N ALA A 254 -29.38 -25.60 -17.48
CA ALA A 254 -28.55 -26.31 -18.46
C ALA A 254 -27.10 -25.83 -18.42
N VAL A 255 -26.87 -24.53 -18.20
CA VAL A 255 -25.52 -23.97 -18.00
C VAL A 255 -24.91 -24.49 -16.71
N ARG A 256 -25.69 -24.58 -15.61
CA ARG A 256 -25.25 -25.18 -14.34
C ARG A 256 -24.80 -26.62 -14.53
N GLU A 257 -25.59 -27.41 -15.20
CA GLU A 257 -25.28 -28.84 -15.46
C GLU A 257 -23.98 -28.97 -16.27
N ALA A 258 -23.82 -28.16 -17.32
CA ALA A 258 -22.62 -28.16 -18.14
C ALA A 258 -21.36 -27.76 -17.36
N LEU A 259 -21.44 -26.68 -16.54
CA LEU A 259 -20.34 -26.23 -15.65
C LEU A 259 -19.92 -27.33 -14.67
N CYS A 260 -20.88 -27.95 -14.00
CA CYS A 260 -20.62 -29.02 -13.05
C CYS A 260 -20.03 -30.28 -13.73
N ALA A 261 -20.54 -30.63 -14.91
CA ALA A 261 -20.00 -31.74 -15.69
C ALA A 261 -18.56 -31.51 -16.15
N ASP A 262 -18.25 -30.31 -16.65
CA ASP A 262 -16.89 -29.95 -17.07
C ASP A 262 -15.92 -29.89 -15.88
N ALA A 263 -16.35 -29.41 -14.72
CA ALA A 263 -15.53 -29.41 -13.52
C ALA A 263 -15.18 -30.84 -13.05
N VAL A 264 -16.17 -31.76 -13.03
CA VAL A 264 -15.94 -33.16 -12.69
C VAL A 264 -15.03 -33.84 -13.73
N LYS A 265 -15.24 -33.54 -15.01
CA LYS A 265 -14.44 -34.05 -16.12
C LYS A 265 -12.98 -33.62 -16.00
N PHE A 266 -12.75 -32.34 -15.68
CA PHE A 266 -11.40 -31.82 -15.43
C PHE A 266 -10.72 -32.53 -14.25
N ALA A 267 -11.40 -32.58 -13.10
CA ALA A 267 -10.86 -33.21 -11.90
C ALA A 267 -10.48 -34.68 -12.13
N ARG A 268 -11.33 -35.43 -12.85
CA ARG A 268 -11.02 -36.83 -13.24
C ARG A 268 -9.84 -36.93 -14.18
N SER A 269 -9.72 -36.02 -15.16
CA SER A 269 -8.63 -36.06 -16.15
C SER A 269 -7.24 -35.89 -15.55
N ILE A 270 -7.14 -35.18 -14.41
CA ILE A 270 -5.88 -34.94 -13.72
C ILE A 270 -5.68 -35.84 -12.48
N GLY A 271 -6.56 -36.81 -12.24
CA GLY A 271 -6.50 -37.69 -11.07
C GLY A 271 -6.64 -36.95 -9.75
N TYR A 272 -7.54 -35.94 -9.70
CA TYR A 272 -7.70 -35.07 -8.52
C TYR A 272 -8.13 -35.87 -7.29
N GLN A 273 -7.61 -35.47 -6.13
CA GLN A 273 -8.00 -36.01 -4.82
C GLN A 273 -8.20 -34.89 -3.82
N ASN A 274 -9.07 -35.09 -2.83
CA ASN A 274 -9.46 -34.15 -1.78
C ASN A 274 -10.39 -33.04 -2.28
N ALA A 275 -10.53 -31.93 -1.55
CA ALA A 275 -11.39 -30.81 -1.95
C ALA A 275 -10.64 -29.83 -2.86
N GLY A 276 -11.30 -29.37 -3.91
CA GLY A 276 -10.78 -28.38 -4.83
C GLY A 276 -11.90 -27.61 -5.53
N THR A 277 -11.53 -26.58 -6.25
CA THR A 277 -12.51 -25.73 -6.95
C THR A 277 -12.04 -25.44 -8.36
N VAL A 278 -12.93 -25.62 -9.32
CA VAL A 278 -12.70 -25.28 -10.73
C VAL A 278 -13.40 -23.98 -11.03
N GLU A 279 -12.66 -22.99 -11.50
CA GLU A 279 -13.15 -21.63 -11.78
C GLU A 279 -13.41 -21.41 -13.27
N PHE A 280 -14.53 -20.75 -13.57
CA PHE A 280 -14.98 -20.44 -14.92
C PHE A 280 -15.38 -18.98 -15.05
N LEU A 281 -15.20 -18.40 -16.25
CA LEU A 281 -15.93 -17.21 -16.67
C LEU A 281 -17.15 -17.62 -17.49
N LEU A 282 -18.30 -17.07 -17.11
CA LEU A 282 -19.54 -17.22 -17.85
C LEU A 282 -19.84 -15.91 -18.60
N ASP A 283 -19.93 -15.98 -19.92
CA ASP A 283 -20.27 -14.82 -20.76
C ASP A 283 -21.76 -14.45 -20.58
N THR A 284 -22.02 -13.17 -20.35
CA THR A 284 -23.40 -12.69 -20.10
C THR A 284 -23.98 -11.87 -21.24
N VAL A 285 -23.17 -11.51 -22.24
CA VAL A 285 -23.56 -10.60 -23.33
C VAL A 285 -23.08 -11.08 -24.70
N GLY A 286 -23.74 -10.64 -25.74
CA GLY A 286 -23.34 -10.92 -27.13
C GLY A 286 -23.66 -12.36 -27.57
N GLU A 287 -23.00 -12.81 -28.64
CA GLU A 287 -23.24 -14.14 -29.26
C GLU A 287 -22.81 -15.31 -28.40
N ARG A 288 -21.98 -15.05 -27.41
CA ARG A 288 -21.44 -16.05 -26.46
C ARG A 288 -22.22 -16.10 -25.14
N ALA A 289 -23.29 -15.34 -24.98
CA ALA A 289 -24.10 -15.35 -23.77
C ALA A 289 -24.52 -16.79 -23.37
N GLY A 290 -24.24 -17.17 -22.12
CA GLY A 290 -24.47 -18.52 -21.59
C GLY A 290 -23.33 -19.51 -21.85
N GLN A 291 -22.28 -19.14 -22.58
CA GLN A 291 -21.09 -19.98 -22.73
C GLN A 291 -20.13 -19.73 -21.55
N HIS A 292 -19.54 -20.80 -21.04
CA HIS A 292 -18.52 -20.75 -20.00
C HIS A 292 -17.15 -21.17 -20.53
N VAL A 293 -16.12 -20.68 -19.90
CA VAL A 293 -14.72 -21.05 -20.19
C VAL A 293 -13.96 -21.27 -18.91
N PHE A 294 -13.12 -22.29 -18.90
CA PHE A 294 -12.23 -22.61 -17.80
C PHE A 294 -11.18 -21.51 -17.62
N ILE A 295 -10.89 -21.14 -16.36
CA ILE A 295 -9.84 -20.19 -16.00
C ILE A 295 -8.69 -20.92 -15.30
N GLU A 296 -9.01 -21.55 -14.17
CA GLU A 296 -8.03 -22.19 -13.30
C GLU A 296 -8.69 -23.20 -12.37
N MET A 297 -7.85 -24.00 -11.71
CA MET A 297 -8.28 -24.82 -10.60
C MET A 297 -7.48 -24.41 -9.36
N ASN A 298 -8.18 -24.25 -8.25
CA ASN A 298 -7.56 -24.10 -6.93
C ASN A 298 -7.54 -25.46 -6.23
N PRO A 299 -6.35 -26.10 -6.12
CA PRO A 299 -6.23 -27.46 -5.59
C PRO A 299 -6.20 -27.46 -4.05
N ARG A 300 -7.17 -26.81 -3.43
CA ARG A 300 -7.33 -26.63 -1.98
C ARG A 300 -8.73 -26.22 -1.62
N ILE A 301 -9.00 -26.16 -0.32
CA ILE A 301 -10.18 -25.46 0.19
C ILE A 301 -10.11 -23.96 -0.12
N GLN A 302 -11.23 -23.32 -0.36
CA GLN A 302 -11.32 -21.87 -0.58
C GLN A 302 -11.96 -21.14 0.60
N VAL A 303 -11.73 -19.80 0.66
CA VAL A 303 -12.31 -18.92 1.68
C VAL A 303 -13.83 -19.06 1.73
N GLU A 304 -14.47 -19.16 0.57
CA GLU A 304 -15.90 -19.17 0.33
C GLU A 304 -16.56 -20.56 0.42
N HIS A 305 -15.86 -21.60 0.89
CA HIS A 305 -16.42 -22.95 1.05
C HIS A 305 -17.66 -22.98 1.92
N THR A 306 -17.79 -22.01 2.82
CA THR A 306 -18.89 -21.96 3.78
C THR A 306 -20.27 -21.85 3.13
N VAL A 307 -20.40 -21.14 1.98
CA VAL A 307 -21.70 -21.05 1.29
C VAL A 307 -22.13 -22.39 0.69
N THR A 308 -21.18 -23.19 0.21
CA THR A 308 -21.43 -24.55 -0.27
C THR A 308 -21.84 -25.47 0.88
N GLU A 309 -21.13 -25.44 2.01
CA GLU A 309 -21.49 -26.22 3.20
C GLU A 309 -22.91 -25.90 3.66
N GLU A 310 -23.27 -24.59 3.70
CA GLU A 310 -24.60 -24.15 4.15
C GLU A 310 -25.76 -24.60 3.23
N VAL A 311 -25.52 -24.79 1.94
CA VAL A 311 -26.57 -25.19 1.02
C VAL A 311 -26.60 -26.69 0.73
N THR A 312 -25.51 -27.42 0.98
CA THR A 312 -25.42 -28.88 0.73
C THR A 312 -25.47 -29.71 2.00
N ASP A 313 -25.30 -29.08 3.16
CA ASP A 313 -25.13 -29.74 4.48
C ASP A 313 -23.95 -30.73 4.51
N ILE A 314 -22.91 -30.54 3.67
CA ILE A 314 -21.70 -31.35 3.63
C ILE A 314 -20.54 -30.53 4.22
N ASP A 315 -19.94 -31.01 5.29
CA ASP A 315 -18.75 -30.43 5.92
C ASP A 315 -17.52 -30.76 5.08
N LEU A 316 -17.01 -29.78 4.34
CA LEU A 316 -15.87 -29.94 3.45
C LEU A 316 -14.55 -30.18 4.21
N VAL A 317 -14.36 -29.49 5.33
CA VAL A 317 -13.11 -29.61 6.10
C VAL A 317 -13.00 -30.96 6.79
N SER A 318 -14.11 -31.45 7.37
CA SER A 318 -14.18 -32.81 7.90
C SER A 318 -13.99 -33.85 6.80
N SER A 319 -14.61 -33.65 5.64
CA SER A 319 -14.47 -34.56 4.48
C SER A 319 -13.02 -34.61 3.97
N GLN A 320 -12.32 -33.45 3.94
CA GLN A 320 -10.90 -33.39 3.58
C GLN A 320 -10.04 -34.27 4.50
N MET A 321 -10.24 -34.19 5.81
CA MET A 321 -9.48 -34.97 6.79
C MET A 321 -9.77 -36.46 6.67
N ARG A 322 -11.02 -36.84 6.48
CA ARG A 322 -11.45 -38.25 6.30
C ARG A 322 -10.90 -38.86 5.01
N ILE A 323 -10.96 -38.11 3.90
CA ILE A 323 -10.37 -38.55 2.62
C ILE A 323 -8.84 -38.70 2.75
N ALA A 324 -8.17 -37.75 3.42
CA ALA A 324 -6.73 -37.84 3.64
C ALA A 324 -6.33 -39.04 4.54
N ALA A 325 -7.25 -39.50 5.40
CA ALA A 325 -7.08 -40.73 6.18
C ALA A 325 -7.34 -42.02 5.37
N GLY A 326 -7.77 -41.89 4.11
CA GLY A 326 -8.00 -43.03 3.19
C GLY A 326 -9.46 -43.45 3.06
N GLU A 327 -10.43 -42.72 3.64
CA GLU A 327 -11.83 -43.01 3.46
C GLU A 327 -12.29 -42.61 2.04
N SER A 328 -13.18 -43.43 1.46
CA SER A 328 -13.80 -43.12 0.17
C SER A 328 -15.02 -42.21 0.32
N LEU A 329 -15.50 -41.64 -0.79
CA LEU A 329 -16.76 -40.90 -0.80
C LEU A 329 -17.93 -41.74 -0.35
N GLU A 330 -17.92 -43.04 -0.65
CA GLU A 330 -18.93 -43.99 -0.19
C GLU A 330 -18.88 -44.18 1.33
N ASP A 331 -17.69 -44.25 1.94
CA ASP A 331 -17.54 -44.32 3.40
C ASP A 331 -18.03 -43.05 4.08
N LEU A 332 -17.91 -41.91 3.40
CA LEU A 332 -18.48 -40.64 3.87
C LEU A 332 -20.00 -40.55 3.69
N GLY A 333 -20.62 -41.47 2.93
CA GLY A 333 -22.03 -41.42 2.55
C GLY A 333 -22.32 -40.33 1.53
N ILE A 334 -21.34 -39.92 0.74
CA ILE A 334 -21.46 -38.84 -0.25
C ILE A 334 -21.57 -39.48 -1.65
N ARG A 335 -22.76 -39.39 -2.25
CA ARG A 335 -23.02 -39.82 -3.62
C ARG A 335 -23.59 -38.66 -4.40
N GLN A 336 -23.27 -38.54 -5.68
CA GLN A 336 -23.69 -37.40 -6.49
C GLN A 336 -25.24 -37.24 -6.55
N GLU A 337 -25.95 -38.35 -6.63
CA GLU A 337 -27.40 -38.38 -6.69
C GLU A 337 -28.09 -37.93 -5.38
N ASP A 338 -27.40 -38.00 -4.26
CA ASP A 338 -27.92 -37.60 -2.95
C ASP A 338 -27.56 -36.14 -2.59
N ILE A 339 -26.74 -35.50 -3.38
CA ILE A 339 -26.33 -34.12 -3.14
C ILE A 339 -27.36 -33.16 -3.72
N HIS A 340 -28.00 -32.38 -2.85
CA HIS A 340 -29.03 -31.43 -3.23
C HIS A 340 -28.72 -30.04 -2.68
N VAL A 341 -29.03 -28.99 -3.47
CA VAL A 341 -28.98 -27.62 -3.01
C VAL A 341 -30.23 -27.25 -2.24
N ASN A 342 -30.12 -26.89 -0.99
CA ASN A 342 -31.20 -26.52 -0.10
C ASN A 342 -31.15 -25.03 0.27
N GLY A 343 -31.97 -24.23 -0.38
CA GLY A 343 -32.03 -22.79 -0.19
C GLY A 343 -30.91 -22.02 -0.90
N ALA A 344 -30.46 -20.94 -0.30
CA ALA A 344 -29.36 -20.14 -0.78
C ALA A 344 -28.52 -19.60 0.40
N ALA A 345 -27.23 -19.44 0.20
CA ALA A 345 -26.30 -18.85 1.15
C ALA A 345 -25.47 -17.75 0.52
N LEU A 346 -25.12 -16.76 1.30
CA LEU A 346 -24.31 -15.61 0.92
C LEU A 346 -23.25 -15.38 1.98
N GLN A 347 -21.97 -15.33 1.58
CA GLN A 347 -20.85 -14.97 2.43
C GLN A 347 -20.43 -13.53 2.14
N SER A 348 -20.17 -12.76 3.18
CA SER A 348 -19.53 -11.44 3.10
C SER A 348 -18.19 -11.48 3.83
N ARG A 349 -17.11 -11.02 3.18
CA ARG A 349 -15.79 -10.87 3.81
C ARG A 349 -15.72 -9.54 4.54
N ILE A 350 -15.73 -9.60 5.87
CA ILE A 350 -15.55 -8.40 6.70
C ILE A 350 -14.07 -8.17 6.91
N THR A 351 -13.56 -7.03 6.40
CA THR A 351 -12.15 -6.66 6.41
C THR A 351 -11.91 -5.36 7.19
N THR A 352 -10.69 -5.18 7.67
CA THR A 352 -10.22 -3.92 8.29
C THR A 352 -9.69 -2.97 7.23
N GLU A 353 -10.55 -2.60 6.31
CA GLU A 353 -10.24 -1.69 5.20
C GLU A 353 -11.23 -0.52 5.17
N ASP A 354 -10.74 0.63 4.71
CA ASP A 354 -11.55 1.84 4.51
C ASP A 354 -11.94 2.00 3.03
N PRO A 355 -13.14 1.59 2.62
CA PRO A 355 -13.58 1.68 1.23
C PRO A 355 -13.62 3.11 0.69
N ALA A 356 -13.97 4.09 1.54
CA ALA A 356 -14.02 5.50 1.17
C ALA A 356 -12.62 6.09 0.92
N ASN A 357 -11.56 5.40 1.38
CA ASN A 357 -10.16 5.80 1.21
C ASN A 357 -9.37 4.75 0.40
N GLY A 358 -9.96 4.25 -0.68
CA GLY A 358 -9.33 3.32 -1.61
C GLY A 358 -9.06 1.92 -1.04
N PHE A 359 -9.80 1.47 -0.01
CA PHE A 359 -9.59 0.21 0.71
C PHE A 359 -8.21 0.12 1.38
N ARG A 360 -7.73 1.26 1.88
CA ARG A 360 -6.50 1.24 2.68
C ARG A 360 -6.73 0.39 3.93
N PRO A 361 -5.87 -0.59 4.22
CA PRO A 361 -5.93 -1.34 5.46
C PRO A 361 -5.83 -0.40 6.67
N ASP A 362 -6.69 -0.64 7.66
CA ASP A 362 -6.66 0.05 8.95
C ASP A 362 -6.12 -0.90 10.01
N THR A 363 -5.25 -0.39 10.85
CA THR A 363 -4.59 -1.14 11.93
C THR A 363 -4.86 -0.47 13.26
N GLY A 364 -4.81 -1.22 14.34
CA GLY A 364 -5.03 -0.67 15.67
C GLY A 364 -5.69 -1.67 16.60
N ARG A 365 -6.28 -1.14 17.67
CA ARG A 365 -6.90 -1.97 18.71
C ARG A 365 -8.42 -1.95 18.59
N ILE A 366 -9.04 -3.13 18.59
CA ILE A 366 -10.49 -3.26 18.64
C ILE A 366 -10.97 -2.88 20.06
N VAL A 367 -11.73 -1.79 20.16
CA VAL A 367 -12.28 -1.29 21.43
C VAL A 367 -13.59 -1.99 21.79
N ALA A 368 -14.42 -2.28 20.79
CA ALA A 368 -15.65 -3.04 20.96
C ALA A 368 -15.85 -3.99 19.80
N TYR A 369 -16.26 -5.21 20.11
CA TYR A 369 -16.66 -6.22 19.15
C TYR A 369 -17.97 -6.85 19.59
N ARG A 370 -18.99 -6.78 18.74
CA ARG A 370 -20.28 -7.46 18.94
C ARG A 370 -20.69 -8.06 17.60
N SER A 371 -20.78 -9.38 17.59
CA SER A 371 -21.21 -10.14 16.41
C SER A 371 -22.74 -10.28 16.36
N PRO A 372 -23.32 -10.42 15.16
CA PRO A 372 -24.71 -10.77 14.97
C PRO A 372 -24.96 -12.25 15.34
N GLY A 373 -26.23 -12.59 15.49
CA GLY A 373 -26.66 -13.96 15.73
C GLY A 373 -28.01 -14.28 15.09
N GLY A 374 -28.58 -15.39 15.50
CA GLY A 374 -29.90 -15.85 15.06
C GLY A 374 -29.86 -16.88 13.92
N ALA A 375 -31.05 -17.43 13.58
CA ALA A 375 -31.16 -18.51 12.60
C ALA A 375 -30.54 -18.17 11.24
N GLY A 376 -29.72 -19.08 10.71
CA GLY A 376 -29.06 -18.97 9.40
C GLY A 376 -27.99 -17.87 9.37
N VAL A 377 -27.35 -17.57 10.49
CA VAL A 377 -26.16 -16.72 10.58
C VAL A 377 -25.01 -17.56 11.09
N ARG A 378 -23.98 -17.69 10.27
CA ARG A 378 -22.73 -18.36 10.59
C ARG A 378 -21.58 -17.38 10.57
N LEU A 379 -20.66 -17.52 11.52
CA LEU A 379 -19.47 -16.68 11.63
C LEU A 379 -18.24 -17.56 11.69
N ASP A 380 -17.33 -17.35 10.76
CA ASP A 380 -15.98 -17.93 10.76
C ASP A 380 -14.97 -16.81 10.97
N GLY A 381 -14.43 -16.69 12.18
CA GLY A 381 -13.47 -15.68 12.59
C GLY A 381 -12.61 -16.19 13.74
N ALA A 382 -11.45 -15.55 13.92
CA ALA A 382 -10.49 -15.97 14.95
C ALA A 382 -9.66 -14.85 15.55
N THR A 383 -9.88 -13.60 15.15
CA THR A 383 -8.97 -12.50 15.55
C THR A 383 -9.70 -11.30 16.13
N ALA A 384 -11.01 -11.34 16.15
CA ALA A 384 -11.83 -10.17 16.45
C ALA A 384 -12.54 -10.32 17.79
N THR A 385 -11.88 -9.93 18.87
CA THR A 385 -12.48 -9.70 20.19
C THR A 385 -12.14 -8.29 20.68
N ALA A 386 -12.88 -7.79 21.66
CA ALA A 386 -12.52 -6.52 22.31
C ALA A 386 -11.13 -6.65 22.95
N GLY A 387 -10.22 -5.74 22.60
CA GLY A 387 -8.83 -5.77 23.06
C GLY A 387 -7.83 -6.34 22.06
N SER A 388 -8.28 -7.04 21.00
CA SER A 388 -7.38 -7.55 19.95
C SER A 388 -6.68 -6.44 19.19
N GLU A 389 -5.40 -6.65 18.88
CA GLU A 389 -4.61 -5.77 18.03
C GLU A 389 -4.61 -6.31 16.60
N ILE A 390 -4.94 -5.44 15.66
CA ILE A 390 -4.89 -5.72 14.22
C ILE A 390 -3.60 -5.14 13.67
N SER A 391 -2.74 -6.03 13.18
CA SER A 391 -1.45 -5.68 12.57
C SER A 391 -1.55 -5.60 11.05
N GLY A 392 -0.61 -4.93 10.41
CA GLY A 392 -0.46 -4.89 8.96
C GLY A 392 0.36 -6.03 8.35
N HIS A 393 0.72 -7.05 9.13
CA HIS A 393 1.58 -8.15 8.66
C HIS A 393 0.86 -9.18 7.82
N PHE A 394 -0.45 -9.31 7.99
CA PHE A 394 -1.28 -10.33 7.36
C PHE A 394 -2.50 -9.73 6.67
N ASP A 395 -3.29 -10.58 6.03
CA ASP A 395 -4.56 -10.21 5.41
C ASP A 395 -5.48 -9.44 6.37
N SER A 396 -6.20 -8.47 5.83
CA SER A 396 -7.12 -7.61 6.58
C SER A 396 -8.43 -8.28 7.00
N MET A 397 -8.67 -9.53 6.62
CA MET A 397 -9.93 -10.23 6.89
C MET A 397 -10.10 -10.54 8.39
N LEU A 398 -11.18 -10.01 8.98
CA LEU A 398 -11.54 -10.25 10.38
C LEU A 398 -12.42 -11.47 10.56
N VAL A 399 -13.48 -11.57 9.74
CA VAL A 399 -14.50 -12.59 9.87
C VAL A 399 -15.27 -12.77 8.57
N LYS A 400 -15.63 -14.01 8.28
CA LYS A 400 -16.59 -14.36 7.23
C LYS A 400 -17.97 -14.43 7.85
N LEU A 401 -18.88 -13.62 7.33
CA LEU A 401 -20.31 -13.68 7.68
C LEU A 401 -21.04 -14.44 6.59
N THR A 402 -21.47 -15.65 6.87
CA THR A 402 -22.27 -16.47 5.97
C THR A 402 -23.73 -16.50 6.43
N CYS A 403 -24.65 -16.12 5.54
CA CYS A 403 -26.06 -16.08 5.83
C CYS A 403 -26.85 -17.00 4.89
N ARG A 404 -27.52 -18.01 5.45
CA ARG A 404 -28.41 -18.94 4.71
C ARG A 404 -29.87 -18.48 4.76
N GLY A 405 -30.58 -18.60 3.65
CA GLY A 405 -32.02 -18.40 3.51
C GLY A 405 -32.67 -19.55 2.76
N ARG A 406 -34.01 -19.65 2.82
CA ARG A 406 -34.74 -20.60 1.98
C ARG A 406 -34.65 -20.28 0.48
N ASP A 407 -34.28 -19.05 0.14
CA ASP A 407 -34.08 -18.50 -1.19
C ASP A 407 -33.10 -17.34 -1.16
N TYR A 408 -32.59 -16.91 -2.32
CA TYR A 408 -31.62 -15.83 -2.45
C TYR A 408 -32.10 -14.51 -1.80
N PRO A 409 -33.35 -14.03 -2.07
CA PRO A 409 -33.82 -12.79 -1.41
C PRO A 409 -33.85 -12.88 0.12
N THR A 410 -34.11 -14.06 0.68
CA THR A 410 -34.07 -14.26 2.14
C THR A 410 -32.66 -14.25 2.68
N ALA A 411 -31.68 -14.85 1.96
CA ALA A 411 -30.25 -14.79 2.33
C ALA A 411 -29.75 -13.35 2.33
N VAL A 412 -30.07 -12.57 1.29
CA VAL A 412 -29.71 -11.14 1.19
C VAL A 412 -30.31 -10.32 2.35
N ARG A 413 -31.61 -10.46 2.64
CA ARG A 413 -32.24 -9.75 3.78
C ARG A 413 -31.59 -10.12 5.10
N ARG A 414 -31.22 -11.39 5.29
CA ARG A 414 -30.56 -11.87 6.51
C ARG A 414 -29.14 -11.31 6.65
N ALA A 415 -28.38 -11.28 5.55
CA ALA A 415 -27.06 -10.68 5.53
C ALA A 415 -27.08 -9.17 5.84
N ARG A 416 -28.03 -8.43 5.26
CA ARG A 416 -28.25 -7.01 5.57
C ARG A 416 -28.54 -6.79 7.05
N ARG A 417 -29.44 -7.60 7.66
CA ARG A 417 -29.72 -7.52 9.08
C ARG A 417 -28.48 -7.84 9.92
N ALA A 418 -27.80 -8.91 9.59
CA ALA A 418 -26.60 -9.32 10.33
C ALA A 418 -25.48 -8.25 10.28
N LEU A 419 -25.21 -7.65 9.11
CA LEU A 419 -24.26 -6.54 9.01
C LEU A 419 -24.71 -5.29 9.79
N ALA A 420 -26.01 -5.02 9.86
CA ALA A 420 -26.53 -3.89 10.64
C ALA A 420 -26.40 -4.12 12.17
N GLU A 421 -26.41 -5.38 12.62
CA GLU A 421 -26.19 -5.76 14.03
C GLU A 421 -24.71 -5.76 14.41
N PHE A 422 -23.80 -5.92 13.45
CA PHE A 422 -22.36 -5.92 13.71
C PHE A 422 -21.91 -4.60 14.30
N ARG A 423 -21.10 -4.68 15.37
CA ARG A 423 -20.54 -3.51 16.00
C ARG A 423 -19.05 -3.72 16.26
N ILE A 424 -18.23 -3.10 15.45
CA ILE A 424 -16.77 -3.08 15.57
C ILE A 424 -16.35 -1.63 15.76
N ARG A 425 -15.55 -1.34 16.78
CA ARG A 425 -15.05 0.00 17.11
C ARG A 425 -13.56 -0.05 17.40
N GLY A 426 -12.89 1.08 17.16
CA GLY A 426 -11.45 1.23 17.30
C GLY A 426 -10.66 1.12 16.01
N ILE A 427 -11.26 0.47 15.02
CA ILE A 427 -10.73 0.32 13.65
C ILE A 427 -11.85 0.51 12.64
N ARG A 428 -11.50 0.90 11.42
CA ARG A 428 -12.44 0.96 10.28
C ARG A 428 -12.65 -0.42 9.69
N THR A 429 -13.80 -0.62 9.08
CA THR A 429 -14.16 -1.86 8.40
C THR A 429 -14.91 -1.57 7.11
N ASN A 430 -14.98 -2.55 6.23
CA ASN A 430 -15.75 -2.49 4.99
C ASN A 430 -17.27 -2.74 5.18
N ILE A 431 -17.77 -2.87 6.42
CA ILE A 431 -19.20 -3.15 6.69
C ILE A 431 -20.14 -2.15 6.00
N PRO A 432 -19.92 -0.83 6.03
CA PRO A 432 -20.80 0.12 5.34
C PRO A 432 -20.86 -0.13 3.82
N PHE A 433 -19.75 -0.47 3.22
CA PHE A 433 -19.68 -0.82 1.81
C PHE A 433 -20.47 -2.11 1.51
N LEU A 434 -20.28 -3.16 2.32
CA LEU A 434 -21.06 -4.40 2.19
C LEU A 434 -22.56 -4.15 2.31
N GLN A 435 -22.99 -3.30 3.24
CA GLN A 435 -24.40 -2.90 3.38
C GLN A 435 -24.92 -2.17 2.15
N ALA A 436 -24.12 -1.30 1.54
CA ALA A 436 -24.46 -0.61 0.31
C ALA A 436 -24.63 -1.58 -0.85
N VAL A 437 -23.66 -2.49 -1.06
CA VAL A 437 -23.74 -3.55 -2.08
C VAL A 437 -24.99 -4.40 -1.91
N LEU A 438 -25.26 -4.90 -0.72
CA LEU A 438 -26.44 -5.72 -0.43
C LEU A 438 -27.77 -4.95 -0.54
N SER A 439 -27.74 -3.65 -0.63
CA SER A 439 -28.91 -2.79 -0.79
C SER A 439 -29.11 -2.31 -2.23
N ASP A 440 -28.14 -2.57 -3.10
CA ASP A 440 -28.23 -2.23 -4.51
C ASP A 440 -29.31 -3.05 -5.22
N ALA A 441 -30.06 -2.41 -6.13
CA ALA A 441 -31.19 -3.02 -6.81
C ALA A 441 -30.77 -4.18 -7.73
N GLU A 442 -29.66 -4.03 -8.45
CA GLU A 442 -29.14 -5.05 -9.37
C GLU A 442 -28.57 -6.24 -8.58
N PHE A 443 -27.93 -5.98 -7.42
CA PHE A 443 -27.50 -7.04 -6.52
C PHE A 443 -28.70 -7.84 -6.00
N ILE A 444 -29.75 -7.16 -5.55
CA ILE A 444 -30.99 -7.82 -5.06
C ILE A 444 -31.66 -8.61 -6.17
N ALA A 445 -31.63 -8.12 -7.41
CA ALA A 445 -32.15 -8.81 -8.58
C ALA A 445 -31.27 -10.00 -9.03
N GLY A 446 -30.03 -10.12 -8.53
CA GLY A 446 -29.10 -11.18 -8.92
C GLY A 446 -28.40 -10.92 -10.26
N ASN A 447 -28.37 -9.68 -10.73
CA ASN A 447 -27.69 -9.25 -11.95
C ASN A 447 -26.23 -8.91 -11.66
N LEU A 448 -25.40 -9.92 -11.60
CA LEU A 448 -24.01 -9.81 -11.15
C LEU A 448 -23.01 -9.94 -12.30
N SER A 449 -21.90 -9.24 -12.19
CA SER A 449 -20.74 -9.34 -13.10
C SER A 449 -19.46 -8.98 -12.37
N THR A 450 -18.32 -9.33 -12.93
CA THR A 450 -17.01 -8.99 -12.35
C THR A 450 -16.73 -7.49 -12.32
N SER A 451 -17.42 -6.70 -13.13
CA SER A 451 -17.37 -5.23 -13.16
C SER A 451 -18.41 -4.56 -12.23
N PHE A 452 -19.18 -5.34 -11.46
CA PHE A 452 -20.30 -4.85 -10.66
C PHE A 452 -19.93 -3.64 -9.76
N ILE A 453 -18.82 -3.72 -9.05
CA ILE A 453 -18.35 -2.64 -8.14
C ILE A 453 -17.78 -1.47 -8.95
N ASP A 454 -16.99 -1.72 -9.99
CA ASP A 454 -16.35 -0.68 -10.80
C ASP A 454 -17.38 0.19 -11.56
N GLU A 455 -18.51 -0.39 -11.91
CA GLU A 455 -19.63 0.32 -12.54
C GLU A 455 -20.47 1.14 -11.55
N ARG A 456 -20.21 1.03 -10.22
CA ARG A 456 -21.01 1.66 -9.14
C ARG A 456 -20.10 2.33 -8.08
N PRO A 457 -19.36 3.40 -8.47
CA PRO A 457 -18.45 4.08 -7.57
C PRO A 457 -19.13 4.68 -6.34
N GLU A 458 -20.43 4.95 -6.40
CA GLU A 458 -21.23 5.44 -5.27
C GLU A 458 -21.27 4.46 -4.09
N LEU A 459 -21.11 3.16 -4.31
CA LEU A 459 -21.04 2.15 -3.26
C LEU A 459 -19.84 2.37 -2.32
N LEU A 460 -18.76 2.96 -2.85
CA LEU A 460 -17.53 3.24 -2.08
C LEU A 460 -17.71 4.43 -1.14
N ALA A 461 -18.66 5.32 -1.39
CA ALA A 461 -18.94 6.48 -0.57
C ALA A 461 -19.82 6.19 0.66
N ALA A 462 -20.23 4.92 0.83
CA ALA A 462 -21.04 4.50 1.95
C ALA A 462 -20.35 4.77 3.30
N ARG A 463 -21.04 5.49 4.19
CA ARG A 463 -20.53 5.84 5.52
C ARG A 463 -21.23 5.02 6.59
N GLU A 464 -20.51 4.76 7.67
CA GLU A 464 -21.13 4.15 8.85
C GLU A 464 -22.34 4.98 9.32
N SER A 465 -23.44 4.31 9.61
CA SER A 465 -24.54 4.89 10.35
C SER A 465 -24.07 5.19 11.77
N ALA A 466 -23.77 6.45 12.05
CA ALA A 466 -23.37 6.87 13.38
C ALA A 466 -24.51 6.59 14.40
N ASP A 467 -24.17 5.84 15.44
CA ASP A 467 -25.09 5.67 16.57
C ASP A 467 -25.29 7.01 17.33
N ARG A 468 -26.25 7.02 18.25
CA ARG A 468 -26.61 8.23 18.97
C ARG A 468 -25.42 8.83 19.75
N GLY A 469 -24.56 7.97 20.33
CA GLY A 469 -23.35 8.42 21.04
C GLY A 469 -22.33 9.03 20.09
N THR A 470 -22.08 8.37 18.96
CA THR A 470 -21.16 8.90 17.93
C THR A 470 -21.68 10.19 17.33
N LYS A 471 -22.99 10.32 17.06
CA LYS A 471 -23.60 11.59 16.59
C LYS A 471 -23.43 12.71 17.61
N LEU A 472 -23.65 12.42 18.88
CA LEU A 472 -23.46 13.37 19.96
C LEU A 472 -21.99 13.79 20.10
N LEU A 473 -21.05 12.83 20.10
CA LEU A 473 -19.62 13.11 20.18
C LEU A 473 -19.11 13.89 18.97
N SER A 474 -19.59 13.56 17.77
CA SER A 474 -19.26 14.31 16.55
C SER A 474 -19.80 15.74 16.63
N TYR A 475 -21.03 15.92 17.11
CA TYR A 475 -21.61 17.23 17.32
C TYR A 475 -20.83 18.04 18.38
N LEU A 476 -20.51 17.42 19.51
CA LEU A 476 -19.72 18.08 20.56
C LEU A 476 -18.31 18.42 20.05
N GLY A 477 -17.68 17.50 19.32
CA GLY A 477 -16.38 17.74 18.67
C GLY A 477 -16.43 18.89 17.67
N ASP A 478 -17.45 18.92 16.80
CA ASP A 478 -17.65 20.02 15.85
C ASP A 478 -17.86 21.38 16.57
N VAL A 479 -18.73 21.40 17.59
CA VAL A 479 -18.98 22.63 18.35
C VAL A 479 -17.75 23.07 19.12
N THR A 480 -17.00 22.14 19.72
CA THR A 480 -15.83 22.46 20.56
C THR A 480 -14.60 22.86 19.74
N VAL A 481 -14.38 22.20 18.60
CA VAL A 481 -13.18 22.39 17.77
C VAL A 481 -13.41 23.42 16.66
N ASN A 482 -14.51 23.29 15.92
CA ASN A 482 -14.77 24.12 14.75
C ASN A 482 -15.57 25.40 15.09
N ARG A 483 -16.28 25.42 16.24
CA ARG A 483 -17.10 26.53 16.67
C ARG A 483 -16.92 26.89 18.14
N PRO A 484 -15.68 26.99 18.66
CA PRO A 484 -15.39 27.16 20.09
C PRO A 484 -16.01 28.46 20.65
N HIS A 485 -16.35 29.40 19.81
CA HIS A 485 -16.96 30.70 20.16
C HIS A 485 -18.40 30.86 19.61
N GLY A 486 -19.06 29.72 19.27
CA GLY A 486 -20.39 29.73 18.65
C GLY A 486 -20.35 30.07 17.15
N THR A 487 -21.48 30.43 16.58
CA THR A 487 -21.55 31.03 15.24
C THR A 487 -21.07 32.47 15.33
N GLY A 488 -19.76 32.68 15.17
CA GLY A 488 -19.21 34.01 15.07
C GLY A 488 -19.80 34.78 13.87
N PRO A 489 -19.68 36.10 13.84
CA PRO A 489 -19.97 36.85 12.64
C PRO A 489 -19.18 36.27 11.49
N GLY A 490 -19.81 36.02 10.35
CA GLY A 490 -19.41 35.28 9.17
C GLY A 490 -17.90 35.12 8.99
N GLY A 491 -17.49 33.95 8.54
CA GLY A 491 -16.07 33.56 8.48
C GLY A 491 -15.20 34.70 7.92
N ILE A 492 -14.06 34.91 8.55
CA ILE A 492 -13.04 35.83 8.02
C ILE A 492 -12.76 35.40 6.59
N ASP A 493 -12.97 36.30 5.64
CA ASP A 493 -12.53 36.06 4.27
C ASP A 493 -11.00 35.96 4.27
N PRO A 494 -10.40 34.80 3.94
CA PRO A 494 -8.96 34.67 3.91
C PRO A 494 -8.29 35.69 2.97
N ALA A 495 -8.97 36.08 1.88
CA ALA A 495 -8.49 37.09 0.95
C ALA A 495 -8.31 38.47 1.60
N ALA A 496 -9.13 38.80 2.62
CA ALA A 496 -8.99 40.06 3.39
C ALA A 496 -7.76 40.10 4.31
N LYS A 497 -7.04 38.94 4.45
CA LYS A 497 -5.79 38.83 5.21
C LYS A 497 -4.54 38.84 4.33
N LEU A 498 -4.71 38.86 3.01
CA LEU A 498 -3.57 38.99 2.11
C LEU A 498 -2.88 40.34 2.35
N PRO A 499 -1.51 40.33 2.39
CA PRO A 499 -0.79 41.57 2.52
C PRO A 499 -1.04 42.49 1.30
N GLU A 500 -1.29 43.77 1.57
CA GLU A 500 -1.49 44.77 0.50
C GLU A 500 -0.21 44.99 -0.29
N ILE A 501 -0.28 44.88 -1.62
CA ILE A 501 0.87 45.04 -2.51
C ILE A 501 0.45 45.74 -3.80
N ASP A 502 1.26 46.69 -4.24
CA ASP A 502 1.13 47.29 -5.56
C ASP A 502 1.87 46.46 -6.61
N LEU A 503 1.12 45.70 -7.40
CA LEU A 503 1.67 44.87 -8.47
C LEU A 503 2.25 45.64 -9.65
N SER A 504 1.96 46.97 -9.75
CA SER A 504 2.51 47.85 -10.81
C SER A 504 4.01 48.16 -10.56
N ILE A 505 4.46 48.02 -9.29
CA ILE A 505 5.86 48.22 -8.94
C ILE A 505 6.67 46.95 -9.28
N ALA A 506 7.65 47.10 -10.14
CA ALA A 506 8.55 46.02 -10.46
C ALA A 506 9.41 45.59 -9.26
N PRO A 507 9.64 44.26 -9.03
CA PRO A 507 10.56 43.83 -7.98
C PRO A 507 11.98 44.39 -8.23
N VAL A 508 12.65 44.85 -7.17
CA VAL A 508 14.07 45.24 -7.25
C VAL A 508 14.97 44.01 -7.44
N PRO A 509 16.16 44.16 -8.04
CA PRO A 509 17.13 43.07 -8.13
C PRO A 509 17.42 42.45 -6.75
N GLY A 510 17.49 41.13 -6.69
CA GLY A 510 17.77 40.37 -5.47
C GLY A 510 18.82 39.29 -5.68
N SER A 511 18.81 38.26 -4.85
CA SER A 511 19.79 37.19 -4.84
C SER A 511 19.92 36.45 -6.17
N ARG A 512 18.82 36.33 -6.95
CA ARG A 512 18.89 35.69 -8.27
C ARG A 512 19.72 36.49 -9.26
N GLN A 513 19.54 37.80 -9.35
CA GLN A 513 20.34 38.64 -10.25
C GLN A 513 21.81 38.59 -9.87
N GLN A 514 22.11 38.59 -8.54
CA GLN A 514 23.48 38.43 -8.05
C GLN A 514 24.08 37.08 -8.48
N LEU A 515 23.34 35.99 -8.41
CA LEU A 515 23.78 34.68 -8.88
C LEU A 515 24.01 34.67 -10.42
N LEU A 516 23.08 35.23 -11.18
CA LEU A 516 23.23 35.29 -12.65
C LEU A 516 24.42 36.15 -13.08
N GLU A 517 24.78 37.18 -12.34
CA GLU A 517 25.91 38.05 -12.61
C GLU A 517 27.25 37.42 -12.21
N LEU A 518 27.32 36.80 -11.04
CA LEU A 518 28.57 36.29 -10.46
C LEU A 518 28.85 34.82 -10.79
N GLY A 519 27.85 34.07 -11.24
CA GLY A 519 27.91 32.63 -11.35
C GLY A 519 27.94 31.95 -9.98
N PRO A 520 27.82 30.61 -9.93
CA PRO A 520 27.70 29.86 -8.67
C PRO A 520 28.86 30.04 -7.71
N GLU A 521 30.11 29.95 -8.21
CA GLU A 521 31.32 30.15 -7.39
C GLU A 521 31.48 31.59 -6.91
N GLY A 522 31.14 32.56 -7.77
CA GLY A 522 31.19 34.00 -7.41
C GLY A 522 30.12 34.31 -6.38
N PHE A 523 28.94 33.76 -6.53
CA PHE A 523 27.85 33.93 -5.57
C PHE A 523 28.20 33.32 -4.19
N ALA A 524 28.78 32.14 -4.15
CA ALA A 524 29.22 31.52 -2.90
C ALA A 524 30.31 32.36 -2.21
N ARG A 525 31.31 32.88 -2.96
CA ARG A 525 32.33 33.78 -2.40
C ARG A 525 31.74 35.08 -1.88
N ALA A 526 30.79 35.67 -2.59
CA ALA A 526 30.10 36.86 -2.13
C ALA A 526 29.33 36.62 -0.83
N LEU A 527 28.59 35.50 -0.74
CA LEU A 527 27.90 35.08 0.47
C LEU A 527 28.86 34.89 1.64
N ARG A 528 30.01 34.25 1.40
CA ARG A 528 31.05 34.02 2.43
C ARG A 528 31.67 35.30 2.97
N ALA A 529 31.76 36.34 2.12
CA ALA A 529 32.37 37.61 2.46
C ALA A 529 31.42 38.60 3.18
N GLU A 530 30.11 38.34 3.13
CA GLU A 530 29.12 39.20 3.77
C GLU A 530 29.18 39.13 5.31
N THR A 531 29.00 40.28 5.95
CA THR A 531 28.90 40.37 7.41
C THR A 531 27.49 40.07 7.87
N ALA A 532 26.46 40.54 7.15
CA ALA A 532 25.07 40.27 7.42
C ALA A 532 24.73 38.77 7.30
N VAL A 533 23.94 38.21 8.22
CA VAL A 533 23.48 36.85 8.04
C VAL A 533 22.36 36.82 7.01
N LYS A 534 22.46 35.92 6.04
CA LYS A 534 21.43 35.74 5.02
C LYS A 534 20.35 34.77 5.48
N VAL A 535 19.15 34.95 4.92
CA VAL A 535 17.95 34.24 5.34
C VAL A 535 17.34 33.48 4.17
N THR A 536 17.08 32.20 4.35
CA THR A 536 16.23 31.40 3.47
C THR A 536 14.85 31.24 4.09
N ASP A 537 13.82 31.59 3.34
CA ASP A 537 12.42 31.35 3.73
C ASP A 537 11.99 29.94 3.31
N THR A 538 11.64 29.11 4.27
CA THR A 538 11.19 27.74 4.06
C THR A 538 9.67 27.59 4.04
N THR A 539 8.92 28.70 4.17
CA THR A 539 7.45 28.70 4.23
C THR A 539 6.82 27.99 3.03
N PHE A 540 7.42 28.14 1.86
CA PHE A 540 6.88 27.63 0.60
C PHE A 540 7.16 26.13 0.34
N ARG A 541 7.98 25.46 1.17
CA ARG A 541 8.23 24.03 1.05
C ARG A 541 8.28 23.34 2.41
N ASP A 542 9.37 23.46 3.19
CA ASP A 542 9.59 22.61 4.36
C ASP A 542 8.64 22.91 5.52
N ALA A 543 8.29 24.17 5.74
CA ALA A 543 7.37 24.55 6.78
C ALA A 543 5.99 23.91 6.60
N HIS A 544 5.41 24.01 5.40
CA HIS A 544 4.12 23.38 5.16
C HIS A 544 4.21 21.86 4.94
N GLN A 545 5.38 21.34 4.54
CA GLN A 545 5.63 19.90 4.56
C GLN A 545 5.56 19.37 6.00
N SER A 546 6.16 20.07 6.93
CA SER A 546 6.25 19.67 8.34
C SER A 546 4.93 19.85 9.11
N LEU A 547 4.16 20.90 8.83
CA LEU A 547 2.93 21.24 9.57
C LEU A 547 1.64 20.76 8.90
N LEU A 548 1.59 20.78 7.58
CA LEU A 548 0.37 20.54 6.79
C LEU A 548 0.52 19.35 5.82
N ALA A 549 1.46 18.44 6.08
CA ALA A 549 1.74 17.29 5.23
C ALA A 549 1.85 17.65 3.73
N THR A 550 2.44 18.79 3.43
CA THR A 550 2.64 19.32 2.06
C THR A 550 1.32 19.66 1.32
N ARG A 551 0.21 19.89 2.03
CA ARG A 551 -1.13 20.08 1.42
C ARG A 551 -1.44 21.52 0.98
N VAL A 552 -0.47 22.44 0.98
CA VAL A 552 -0.67 23.79 0.46
C VAL A 552 -0.72 23.75 -1.08
N ARG A 553 -1.76 24.35 -1.67
CA ARG A 553 -1.99 24.34 -3.12
C ARG A 553 -1.11 25.37 -3.81
N THR A 554 -0.86 25.15 -5.09
CA THR A 554 -0.10 26.10 -5.93
C THR A 554 -0.73 27.49 -5.91
N HIS A 555 -2.08 27.56 -6.01
CA HIS A 555 -2.81 28.82 -5.94
C HIS A 555 -2.48 29.63 -4.69
N ASP A 556 -2.43 28.99 -3.52
CA ASP A 556 -2.19 29.66 -2.25
C ASP A 556 -0.75 30.23 -2.18
N LEU A 557 0.23 29.46 -2.66
CA LEU A 557 1.63 29.90 -2.71
C LEU A 557 1.84 31.08 -3.69
N VAL A 558 1.29 30.96 -4.91
CA VAL A 558 1.45 31.96 -5.96
C VAL A 558 0.74 33.28 -5.59
N THR A 559 -0.31 33.22 -4.78
CA THR A 559 -1.04 34.41 -4.33
C THR A 559 -0.17 35.31 -3.43
N VAL A 560 0.69 34.76 -2.56
CA VAL A 560 1.58 35.52 -1.68
C VAL A 560 2.99 35.75 -2.25
N ALA A 561 3.41 34.98 -3.22
CA ALA A 561 4.75 35.07 -3.82
C ALA A 561 5.14 36.47 -4.35
N PRO A 562 4.23 37.24 -5.00
CA PRO A 562 4.53 38.59 -5.43
C PRO A 562 4.86 39.57 -4.29
N PHE A 563 4.33 39.36 -3.09
CA PHE A 563 4.71 40.11 -1.89
C PHE A 563 6.16 39.80 -1.48
N VAL A 564 6.53 38.54 -1.42
CA VAL A 564 7.90 38.12 -1.11
C VAL A 564 8.89 38.77 -2.06
N ALA A 565 8.62 38.72 -3.37
CA ALA A 565 9.47 39.29 -4.40
C ALA A 565 9.72 40.81 -4.22
N ARG A 566 8.74 41.56 -3.72
CA ARG A 566 8.81 43.04 -3.62
C ARG A 566 9.23 43.50 -2.26
N MET A 567 8.74 42.87 -1.21
CA MET A 567 8.90 43.34 0.15
C MET A 567 10.05 42.72 0.91
N THR A 568 10.55 41.55 0.45
CA THR A 568 11.68 40.83 1.05
C THR A 568 12.76 40.44 0.04
N PRO A 569 13.19 41.35 -0.87
CA PRO A 569 14.18 41.06 -1.92
C PRO A 569 15.58 40.74 -1.37
N GLN A 570 15.85 41.01 -0.08
CA GLN A 570 17.09 40.68 0.62
C GLN A 570 17.25 39.23 1.01
N LEU A 571 16.18 38.42 0.87
CA LEU A 571 16.27 36.97 1.10
C LEU A 571 17.37 36.34 0.24
N LEU A 572 18.11 35.41 0.84
CA LEU A 572 19.06 34.56 0.10
C LEU A 572 18.31 33.68 -0.90
N SER A 573 17.24 33.02 -0.43
CA SER A 573 16.41 32.18 -1.26
C SER A 573 15.04 31.95 -0.62
N VAL A 574 14.12 31.47 -1.46
CA VAL A 574 12.87 30.84 -1.02
C VAL A 574 12.96 29.35 -1.32
N GLU A 575 12.91 28.52 -0.30
CA GLU A 575 12.82 27.08 -0.50
C GLU A 575 11.40 26.73 -0.92
N ALA A 576 11.20 26.44 -2.21
CA ALA A 576 9.89 26.38 -2.85
C ALA A 576 9.54 25.01 -3.43
N TRP A 577 10.51 24.09 -3.57
CA TRP A 577 10.31 22.85 -4.32
C TRP A 577 11.17 21.69 -3.82
N GLY A 578 10.95 20.46 -4.36
CA GLY A 578 11.64 19.25 -3.95
C GLY A 578 11.04 18.58 -2.73
N GLY A 579 11.76 17.65 -2.11
CA GLY A 579 11.25 16.87 -0.99
C GLY A 579 9.95 16.14 -1.35
N ALA A 580 8.92 16.27 -0.52
CA ALA A 580 7.61 15.68 -0.75
C ALA A 580 6.69 16.51 -1.65
N THR A 581 7.05 17.76 -2.00
CA THR A 581 6.16 18.63 -2.81
C THR A 581 5.87 18.05 -4.19
N TYR A 582 6.84 17.36 -4.79
CA TYR A 582 6.68 16.72 -6.10
C TYR A 582 5.61 15.62 -6.05
N ASP A 583 5.78 14.65 -5.17
CA ASP A 583 4.87 13.51 -5.01
C ASP A 583 3.48 13.94 -4.53
N VAL A 584 3.42 14.85 -3.57
CA VAL A 584 2.14 15.31 -3.00
C VAL A 584 1.34 16.12 -4.00
N ALA A 585 1.96 16.95 -4.83
CA ALA A 585 1.27 17.68 -5.89
C ALA A 585 0.55 16.70 -6.83
N LEU A 586 1.23 15.66 -7.30
CA LEU A 586 0.66 14.64 -8.19
C LEU A 586 -0.39 13.77 -7.48
N ARG A 587 -0.04 13.21 -6.32
CA ARG A 587 -0.82 12.15 -5.66
C ARG A 587 -2.05 12.66 -4.92
N PHE A 588 -1.95 13.82 -4.30
CA PHE A 588 -2.98 14.30 -3.37
C PHE A 588 -3.66 15.60 -3.79
N LEU A 589 -2.95 16.47 -4.51
CA LEU A 589 -3.51 17.74 -4.92
C LEU A 589 -4.03 17.73 -6.36
N GLY A 590 -3.63 16.73 -7.16
CA GLY A 590 -3.98 16.68 -8.58
C GLY A 590 -3.35 17.83 -9.39
N GLU A 591 -2.18 18.31 -8.96
CA GLU A 591 -1.46 19.44 -9.55
C GLU A 591 -0.16 18.97 -10.23
N ASP A 592 0.22 19.64 -11.31
CA ASP A 592 1.51 19.42 -11.95
C ASP A 592 2.63 20.14 -11.16
N PRO A 593 3.61 19.41 -10.59
CA PRO A 593 4.70 20.01 -9.83
C PRO A 593 5.62 20.90 -10.66
N TRP A 594 5.77 20.64 -11.96
CA TRP A 594 6.58 21.46 -12.86
C TRP A 594 5.88 22.80 -13.17
N ALA A 595 4.57 22.76 -13.42
CA ALA A 595 3.76 23.98 -13.58
C ALA A 595 3.78 24.83 -12.30
N ARG A 596 3.76 24.18 -11.09
CA ARG A 596 3.94 24.89 -9.81
C ARG A 596 5.28 25.61 -9.75
N LEU A 597 6.38 24.95 -10.09
CA LEU A 597 7.71 25.55 -10.09
C LEU A 597 7.79 26.74 -11.04
N ALA A 598 7.30 26.59 -12.26
CA ALA A 598 7.28 27.66 -13.27
C ALA A 598 6.47 28.87 -12.79
N ALA A 599 5.28 28.66 -12.19
CA ALA A 599 4.43 29.74 -11.66
C ALA A 599 5.11 30.48 -10.49
N LEU A 600 5.79 29.75 -9.60
CA LEU A 600 6.54 30.36 -8.51
C LEU A 600 7.73 31.17 -9.05
N ARG A 601 8.42 30.66 -10.06
CA ARG A 601 9.51 31.40 -10.72
C ARG A 601 9.02 32.69 -11.39
N GLU A 602 7.87 32.66 -12.02
CA GLU A 602 7.24 33.85 -12.62
C GLU A 602 6.85 34.88 -11.55
N ALA A 603 6.28 34.43 -10.44
CA ALA A 603 5.84 35.29 -9.33
C ALA A 603 7.01 35.90 -8.56
N MET A 604 8.17 35.23 -8.50
CA MET A 604 9.39 35.67 -7.77
C MET A 604 10.61 35.74 -8.72
N PRO A 605 10.69 36.69 -9.67
CA PRO A 605 11.74 36.72 -10.67
C PRO A 605 13.11 37.15 -10.15
N ASN A 606 13.18 37.73 -8.97
CA ASN A 606 14.38 38.37 -8.40
C ASN A 606 14.99 37.61 -7.21
N VAL A 607 14.26 36.74 -6.53
CA VAL A 607 14.76 35.94 -5.41
C VAL A 607 15.15 34.54 -5.91
N ALA A 608 16.27 34.00 -5.45
CA ALA A 608 16.68 32.64 -5.81
C ALA A 608 15.70 31.60 -5.26
N LEU A 609 15.28 30.65 -6.11
CA LEU A 609 14.46 29.51 -5.70
C LEU A 609 15.35 28.34 -5.33
N GLN A 610 15.08 27.77 -4.16
CA GLN A 610 15.81 26.65 -3.64
C GLN A 610 14.95 25.39 -3.64
N MET A 611 15.55 24.22 -3.90
CA MET A 611 14.91 22.93 -3.73
C MET A 611 15.71 22.00 -2.84
N LEU A 612 15.02 21.05 -2.22
CA LEU A 612 15.62 19.91 -1.53
C LEU A 612 15.76 18.72 -2.49
N LEU A 613 17.00 18.21 -2.66
CA LEU A 613 17.31 17.08 -3.55
C LEU A 613 17.94 15.93 -2.76
N ARG A 614 17.36 14.73 -2.82
CA ARG A 614 17.78 13.55 -2.08
C ARG A 614 18.87 12.75 -2.80
N GLY A 615 20.02 13.36 -3.11
CA GLY A 615 21.10 12.70 -3.84
C GLY A 615 20.58 11.92 -5.06
N ARG A 616 20.96 10.66 -5.22
CA ARG A 616 20.48 9.78 -6.31
C ARG A 616 18.99 9.46 -6.26
N ASN A 617 18.37 9.57 -5.09
CA ASN A 617 16.91 9.36 -4.97
C ASN A 617 16.10 10.52 -5.56
N THR A 618 16.74 11.64 -5.92
CA THR A 618 16.13 12.86 -6.45
C THR A 618 14.92 13.32 -5.62
N VAL A 619 13.69 13.06 -6.07
CA VAL A 619 12.43 13.30 -5.35
C VAL A 619 11.74 12.00 -4.91
N GLY A 620 12.33 10.83 -5.19
CA GLY A 620 11.82 9.51 -4.85
C GLY A 620 12.37 8.94 -3.53
N TYR A 621 12.16 7.64 -3.32
CA TYR A 621 12.58 6.90 -2.13
C TYR A 621 13.59 5.79 -2.43
N THR A 622 13.87 5.54 -3.70
CA THR A 622 14.87 4.59 -4.18
C THR A 622 15.81 5.29 -5.15
N PRO A 623 17.09 4.84 -5.27
CA PRO A 623 18.04 5.45 -6.19
C PRO A 623 17.57 5.33 -7.65
N TYR A 624 17.64 6.44 -8.36
CA TYR A 624 17.46 6.47 -9.81
C TYR A 624 18.79 6.22 -10.55
N PRO A 625 18.73 5.78 -11.81
CA PRO A 625 19.89 5.82 -12.71
C PRO A 625 20.48 7.23 -12.79
N THR A 626 21.79 7.33 -12.96
CA THR A 626 22.50 8.62 -13.00
C THR A 626 21.93 9.55 -14.05
N GLU A 627 21.61 9.04 -15.25
CA GLU A 627 21.05 9.79 -16.37
C GLU A 627 19.69 10.43 -16.04
N VAL A 628 18.89 9.77 -15.18
CA VAL A 628 17.60 10.32 -14.71
C VAL A 628 17.86 11.48 -13.74
N THR A 629 18.82 11.33 -12.83
CA THR A 629 19.21 12.41 -11.91
C THR A 629 19.74 13.62 -12.68
N GLU A 630 20.60 13.41 -13.66
CA GLU A 630 21.14 14.46 -14.53
C GLU A 630 20.05 15.19 -15.34
N ALA A 631 19.14 14.43 -15.96
CA ALA A 631 18.02 14.99 -16.71
C ALA A 631 17.07 15.79 -15.80
N PHE A 632 16.78 15.27 -14.61
CA PHE A 632 15.94 15.94 -13.63
C PHE A 632 16.53 17.26 -13.15
N VAL A 633 17.81 17.28 -12.80
CA VAL A 633 18.51 18.49 -12.35
C VAL A 633 18.55 19.54 -13.46
N ARG A 634 18.89 19.13 -14.68
CA ARG A 634 18.90 20.03 -15.84
C ARG A 634 17.55 20.68 -16.08
N GLU A 635 16.45 19.88 -16.06
CA GLU A 635 15.10 20.38 -16.25
C GLU A 635 14.66 21.29 -15.10
N ALA A 636 14.96 20.93 -13.85
CA ALA A 636 14.63 21.74 -12.68
C ALA A 636 15.34 23.09 -12.71
N ALA A 637 16.62 23.13 -13.10
CA ALA A 637 17.37 24.38 -13.27
C ALA A 637 16.79 25.23 -14.41
N ALA A 638 16.47 24.62 -15.54
CA ALA A 638 15.87 25.30 -16.69
C ALA A 638 14.48 25.87 -16.35
N THR A 639 13.69 25.17 -15.54
CA THR A 639 12.35 25.61 -15.10
C THR A 639 12.44 26.72 -14.05
N GLY A 640 13.51 26.80 -13.24
CA GLY A 640 13.69 27.94 -12.35
C GLY A 640 14.36 27.67 -10.98
N VAL A 641 14.88 26.48 -10.72
CA VAL A 641 15.66 26.24 -9.50
C VAL A 641 17.06 26.83 -9.63
N ASP A 642 17.43 27.66 -8.66
CA ASP A 642 18.74 28.33 -8.60
C ASP A 642 19.70 27.65 -7.62
N ILE A 643 19.16 27.09 -6.51
CA ILE A 643 19.95 26.44 -5.45
C ILE A 643 19.42 25.04 -5.21
N PHE A 644 20.30 24.04 -5.32
CA PHE A 644 19.97 22.65 -5.02
C PHE A 644 20.61 22.27 -3.68
N ARG A 645 19.81 22.10 -2.64
CA ARG A 645 20.24 21.55 -1.36
C ARG A 645 20.24 20.02 -1.47
N ILE A 646 21.43 19.47 -1.62
CA ILE A 646 21.67 18.04 -1.85
C ILE A 646 22.00 17.38 -0.52
N PHE A 647 21.34 16.27 -0.19
CA PHE A 647 21.63 15.50 1.02
C PHE A 647 21.44 14.00 0.81
N ASP A 648 22.10 13.23 1.65
CA ASP A 648 21.81 11.83 1.91
C ASP A 648 21.56 11.65 3.41
N ALA A 649 20.51 10.92 3.79
CA ALA A 649 20.12 10.77 5.20
C ALA A 649 21.16 10.03 6.06
N LEU A 650 22.01 9.22 5.43
CA LEU A 650 23.11 8.48 6.07
C LEU A 650 24.48 9.15 5.87
N ASN A 651 24.53 10.36 5.30
CA ASN A 651 25.74 11.11 4.99
C ASN A 651 26.68 10.38 4.02
N ASP A 652 26.13 9.58 3.11
CA ASP A 652 26.93 8.93 2.07
C ASP A 652 27.19 9.88 0.89
N VAL A 653 28.42 10.41 0.82
CA VAL A 653 28.82 11.36 -0.22
C VAL A 653 28.75 10.75 -1.62
N GLU A 654 28.99 9.43 -1.76
CA GLU A 654 28.93 8.77 -3.07
C GLU A 654 27.48 8.69 -3.60
N GLN A 655 26.48 8.64 -2.72
CA GLN A 655 25.07 8.76 -3.11
C GLN A 655 24.70 10.21 -3.50
N MET A 656 25.41 11.21 -3.00
CA MET A 656 25.19 12.61 -3.34
C MET A 656 25.96 13.04 -4.60
N ARG A 657 27.08 12.40 -4.92
CA ARG A 657 27.99 12.78 -6.01
C ARG A 657 27.30 12.96 -7.37
N PRO A 658 26.47 12.03 -7.89
CA PRO A 658 25.80 12.21 -9.17
C PRO A 658 24.93 13.48 -9.23
N ALA A 659 24.28 13.84 -8.12
CA ALA A 659 23.48 15.07 -8.04
C ALA A 659 24.38 16.33 -7.96
N ILE A 660 25.49 16.27 -7.23
CA ILE A 660 26.47 17.38 -7.18
C ILE A 660 27.03 17.64 -8.57
N ASP A 661 27.48 16.59 -9.26
CA ASP A 661 28.03 16.69 -10.62
C ASP A 661 27.02 17.24 -11.61
N ALA A 662 25.76 16.77 -11.54
CA ALA A 662 24.67 17.25 -12.39
C ALA A 662 24.38 18.73 -12.16
N VAL A 663 24.36 19.22 -10.90
CA VAL A 663 24.14 20.64 -10.60
C VAL A 663 25.31 21.48 -11.12
N ARG A 664 26.53 21.04 -10.87
CA ARG A 664 27.73 21.75 -11.38
C ARG A 664 27.74 21.82 -12.92
N ALA A 665 27.32 20.74 -13.57
CA ALA A 665 27.24 20.69 -15.04
C ALA A 665 26.25 21.70 -15.64
N THR A 666 25.29 22.23 -14.86
CA THR A 666 24.42 23.32 -15.33
C THR A 666 25.15 24.62 -15.57
N GLY A 667 26.24 24.89 -14.83
CA GLY A 667 27.01 26.13 -14.86
C GLY A 667 26.24 27.36 -14.31
N THR A 668 25.01 27.22 -13.91
CA THR A 668 24.14 28.33 -13.50
C THR A 668 23.57 28.17 -12.10
N ALA A 669 23.49 26.94 -11.58
CA ALA A 669 22.90 26.62 -10.29
C ALA A 669 23.95 26.35 -9.20
N VAL A 670 23.58 26.64 -7.96
CA VAL A 670 24.41 26.44 -6.78
C VAL A 670 24.22 25.04 -6.23
N ALA A 671 25.31 24.29 -6.05
CA ALA A 671 25.34 23.04 -5.31
C ALA A 671 25.58 23.36 -3.81
N GLU A 672 24.50 23.38 -3.03
CA GLU A 672 24.54 23.41 -1.59
C GLU A 672 24.45 21.99 -1.06
N VAL A 673 25.52 21.51 -0.40
CA VAL A 673 25.60 20.11 0.03
C VAL A 673 25.52 20.03 1.53
N ALA A 674 24.59 19.21 2.03
CA ALA A 674 24.26 19.14 3.44
C ALA A 674 24.92 17.94 4.13
N LEU A 675 25.52 18.19 5.28
CA LEU A 675 25.79 17.19 6.29
C LEU A 675 24.55 17.06 7.21
N CYS A 676 23.99 15.87 7.34
CA CYS A 676 22.89 15.58 8.25
C CYS A 676 23.42 15.46 9.67
N TYR A 677 22.96 16.35 10.55
CA TYR A 677 23.35 16.37 11.95
C TYR A 677 22.51 15.38 12.77
N THR A 678 23.18 14.61 13.62
CA THR A 678 22.57 13.73 14.62
C THR A 678 23.47 13.59 15.85
N GLY A 679 22.98 12.94 16.91
CA GLY A 679 23.72 12.79 18.15
C GLY A 679 23.87 14.09 18.95
N ASN A 680 24.91 14.16 19.75
CA ASN A 680 25.27 15.34 20.56
C ASN A 680 26.77 15.49 20.63
N LEU A 681 27.35 16.25 19.74
CA LEU A 681 28.79 16.43 19.64
C LEU A 681 29.44 17.04 20.90
N LEU A 682 28.67 17.49 21.89
CA LEU A 682 29.17 17.97 23.19
C LEU A 682 29.18 16.87 24.26
N ASP A 683 28.55 15.72 24.01
CA ASP A 683 28.52 14.62 24.94
C ASP A 683 29.86 13.88 24.93
N PRO A 684 30.60 13.80 26.05
CA PRO A 684 31.88 13.05 26.10
C PRO A 684 31.71 11.55 25.80
N ALA A 685 30.49 11.00 25.89
CA ALA A 685 30.20 9.62 25.57
C ALA A 685 29.89 9.40 24.08
N GLU A 686 29.70 10.47 23.30
CA GLU A 686 29.46 10.37 21.86
C GLU A 686 30.74 9.94 21.16
N SER A 687 30.75 8.75 20.59
CA SER A 687 31.93 8.16 19.94
C SER A 687 31.86 8.11 18.42
N LEU A 688 30.66 8.30 17.85
CA LEU A 688 30.45 8.22 16.39
C LEU A 688 30.30 9.60 15.77
N TYR A 689 29.33 10.39 16.25
CA TYR A 689 28.97 11.69 15.66
C TYR A 689 29.74 12.83 16.32
N THR A 690 31.08 12.70 16.30
CA THR A 690 32.02 13.66 16.91
C THR A 690 32.24 14.87 16.00
N LEU A 691 32.93 15.90 16.50
CA LEU A 691 33.32 17.04 15.67
C LEU A 691 34.19 16.59 14.49
N ASP A 692 35.15 15.69 14.75
CA ASP A 692 36.04 15.17 13.71
C ASP A 692 35.28 14.43 12.61
N TYR A 693 34.24 13.61 12.99
CA TYR A 693 33.35 12.99 12.02
C TYR A 693 32.75 14.02 11.06
N TYR A 694 32.19 15.12 11.59
CA TYR A 694 31.58 16.15 10.74
C TYR A 694 32.60 16.92 9.90
N LEU A 695 33.83 17.13 10.40
CA LEU A 695 34.88 17.77 9.63
C LEU A 695 35.40 16.88 8.50
N GLU A 696 35.60 15.59 8.74
CA GLU A 696 35.97 14.62 7.71
C GLU A 696 34.86 14.45 6.64
N LEU A 697 33.59 14.45 7.07
CA LEU A 697 32.48 14.47 6.15
C LEU A 697 32.45 15.73 5.28
N ALA A 698 32.69 16.89 5.89
CA ALA A 698 32.78 18.17 5.19
C ALA A 698 33.95 18.20 4.20
N ASP A 699 35.13 17.64 4.53
CA ASP A 699 36.25 17.48 3.57
C ASP A 699 35.77 16.73 2.31
N ARG A 700 35.11 15.58 2.48
CA ARG A 700 34.60 14.77 1.35
C ARG A 700 33.56 15.52 0.53
N ILE A 701 32.70 16.33 1.17
CA ILE A 701 31.70 17.17 0.50
C ILE A 701 32.37 18.28 -0.30
N VAL A 702 33.37 18.93 0.25
CA VAL A 702 34.14 19.96 -0.44
C VAL A 702 34.91 19.38 -1.62
N ASP A 703 35.55 18.22 -1.45
CA ASP A 703 36.24 17.49 -2.52
C ASP A 703 35.29 17.05 -3.63
N ALA A 704 34.00 16.78 -3.30
CA ALA A 704 32.97 16.50 -4.28
C ALA A 704 32.50 17.73 -5.06
N GLY A 705 32.91 18.95 -4.66
CA GLY A 705 32.67 20.19 -5.38
C GLY A 705 31.47 21.00 -4.93
N ALA A 706 31.12 20.97 -3.66
CA ALA A 706 30.10 21.84 -3.08
C ALA A 706 30.46 23.32 -3.24
N HIS A 707 29.46 24.16 -3.53
CA HIS A 707 29.59 25.62 -3.49
C HIS A 707 29.29 26.17 -2.09
N VAL A 708 28.39 25.54 -1.36
CA VAL A 708 27.94 25.92 -0.02
C VAL A 708 27.88 24.67 0.85
N LEU A 709 28.42 24.75 2.07
CA LEU A 709 28.26 23.72 3.09
C LEU A 709 26.94 23.97 3.89
N ALA A 710 26.03 23.00 3.95
CA ALA A 710 24.87 23.10 4.78
C ALA A 710 24.95 22.15 5.99
N ILE A 711 24.50 22.61 7.15
CA ILE A 711 24.22 21.78 8.31
C ILE A 711 22.72 21.51 8.32
N LYS A 712 22.32 20.24 8.21
CA LYS A 712 20.92 19.85 8.18
C LYS A 712 20.52 19.09 9.43
N ASP A 713 19.90 19.79 10.37
CA ASP A 713 19.35 19.24 11.61
C ASP A 713 17.84 19.02 11.44
N MET A 714 17.45 17.83 11.02
CA MET A 714 16.07 17.47 10.68
C MET A 714 15.16 17.27 11.91
N ALA A 715 15.72 17.18 13.10
CA ALA A 715 14.97 16.82 14.31
C ALA A 715 15.10 17.84 15.44
N GLY A 716 15.82 18.93 15.23
CA GLY A 716 16.07 19.93 16.27
C GLY A 716 16.99 19.43 17.39
N LEU A 717 17.97 18.60 17.03
CA LEU A 717 18.95 18.01 17.98
C LEU A 717 20.12 18.93 18.26
N LEU A 718 20.45 19.82 17.35
CA LEU A 718 21.59 20.72 17.46
C LEU A 718 21.35 21.75 18.56
N ARG A 719 22.19 21.73 19.58
CA ARG A 719 22.12 22.63 20.73
C ARG A 719 22.94 23.90 20.50
N PRO A 720 22.62 25.03 21.16
CA PRO A 720 23.30 26.29 20.92
C PRO A 720 24.85 26.23 21.00
N ALA A 721 25.39 25.62 22.03
CA ALA A 721 26.84 25.49 22.18
C ALA A 721 27.45 24.53 21.13
N ALA A 722 26.73 23.49 20.73
CA ALA A 722 27.17 22.60 19.67
C ALA A 722 27.15 23.30 18.31
N ALA A 723 26.13 24.11 18.03
CA ALA A 723 26.04 24.92 16.81
C ALA A 723 27.20 25.89 16.70
N ALA A 724 27.47 26.63 17.77
CA ALA A 724 28.63 27.56 17.81
C ALA A 724 29.95 26.82 17.55
N ARG A 725 30.17 25.66 18.17
CA ARG A 725 31.40 24.87 17.99
C ARG A 725 31.55 24.34 16.58
N LEU A 726 30.44 23.76 15.99
CA LEU A 726 30.49 23.20 14.65
C LEU A 726 30.67 24.28 13.59
N VAL A 727 29.90 25.38 13.68
CA VAL A 727 30.01 26.50 12.72
C VAL A 727 31.42 27.12 12.77
N THR A 728 31.96 27.38 13.97
CA THR A 728 33.34 27.90 14.10
C THR A 728 34.33 26.97 13.41
N ALA A 729 34.29 25.67 13.71
CA ALA A 729 35.24 24.71 13.15
C ALA A 729 35.14 24.59 11.62
N LEU A 730 33.92 24.59 11.08
CA LEU A 730 33.72 24.57 9.62
C LEU A 730 34.23 25.84 8.95
N ARG A 731 33.98 27.01 9.55
CA ARG A 731 34.42 28.28 9.01
C ARG A 731 35.96 28.49 9.10
N GLU A 732 36.61 27.92 10.09
CA GLU A 732 38.05 27.94 10.22
C GLU A 732 38.76 27.00 9.24
N ARG A 733 38.10 25.86 8.91
CA ARG A 733 38.68 24.83 8.04
C ARG A 733 38.45 25.10 6.55
N PHE A 734 37.30 25.68 6.18
CA PHE A 734 36.87 25.81 4.77
C PHE A 734 36.57 27.26 4.41
N ASP A 735 36.98 27.66 3.18
CA ASP A 735 36.65 28.96 2.60
C ASP A 735 35.32 28.91 1.81
N LEU A 736 34.36 28.12 2.30
CA LEU A 736 33.01 28.03 1.77
C LEU A 736 32.02 28.65 2.76
N PRO A 737 30.90 29.21 2.28
CA PRO A 737 29.83 29.65 3.18
C PRO A 737 29.17 28.47 3.87
N VAL A 738 28.74 28.69 5.12
CA VAL A 738 28.06 27.73 5.96
C VAL A 738 26.59 28.15 6.11
N HIS A 739 25.68 27.27 5.76
CA HIS A 739 24.23 27.46 5.86
C HIS A 739 23.64 26.52 6.91
N LEU A 740 22.87 27.02 7.88
CA LEU A 740 22.25 26.21 8.94
C LEU A 740 20.75 26.06 8.73
N HIS A 741 20.32 24.81 8.63
CA HIS A 741 18.92 24.39 8.64
C HIS A 741 18.62 23.59 9.91
N THR A 742 17.56 23.95 10.63
CA THR A 742 17.10 23.21 11.81
C THR A 742 15.59 23.30 11.98
N HIS A 743 14.99 22.27 12.58
CA HIS A 743 13.58 22.22 12.96
C HIS A 743 13.37 22.58 14.42
N ASP A 744 12.34 23.35 14.74
CA ASP A 744 12.09 23.86 16.10
C ASP A 744 11.30 22.87 16.99
N THR A 745 11.51 21.57 16.78
CA THR A 745 10.79 20.49 17.46
C THR A 745 10.87 20.59 19.00
N SER A 746 11.97 21.10 19.53
CA SER A 746 12.19 21.31 20.96
C SER A 746 11.72 22.69 21.45
N GLY A 747 11.37 23.60 20.56
CA GLY A 747 11.08 25.01 20.86
C GLY A 747 12.32 25.83 21.25
N GLY A 748 13.51 25.26 21.12
CA GLY A 748 14.79 25.88 21.51
C GLY A 748 15.67 26.34 20.37
N GLN A 749 15.26 26.13 19.12
CA GLN A 749 16.12 26.29 17.98
C GLN A 749 16.41 27.75 17.60
N MET A 750 15.56 28.68 18.02
CA MET A 750 15.91 30.11 17.92
C MET A 750 17.22 30.43 18.68
N ALA A 751 17.42 29.87 19.88
CA ALA A 751 18.67 30.03 20.62
C ALA A 751 19.85 29.38 19.88
N THR A 752 19.64 28.27 19.18
CA THR A 752 20.64 27.60 18.35
C THR A 752 21.01 28.47 17.15
N LEU A 753 20.04 29.09 16.45
CA LEU A 753 20.29 30.03 15.36
C LEU A 753 21.09 31.23 15.84
N MET A 754 20.70 31.86 16.95
CA MET A 754 21.41 33.02 17.50
C MET A 754 22.86 32.67 17.89
N ALA A 755 23.11 31.47 18.46
CA ALA A 755 24.46 30.99 18.76
C ALA A 755 25.29 30.74 17.47
N ALA A 756 24.67 30.19 16.44
CA ALA A 756 25.30 30.00 15.13
C ALA A 756 25.64 31.35 14.44
N VAL A 757 24.73 32.31 14.53
CA VAL A 757 24.95 33.69 13.99
C VAL A 757 26.12 34.36 14.72
N ALA A 758 26.21 34.25 16.03
CA ALA A 758 27.30 34.76 16.81
C ALA A 758 28.62 34.05 16.46
N ALA A 759 28.61 32.77 16.10
CA ALA A 759 29.77 32.00 15.62
C ALA A 759 30.11 32.25 14.13
N GLY A 760 29.34 33.10 13.46
CA GLY A 760 29.64 33.54 12.09
C GLY A 760 29.00 32.72 10.96
N VAL A 761 27.91 31.98 11.20
CA VAL A 761 27.17 31.27 10.10
C VAL A 761 26.76 32.27 9.02
N ASP A 762 26.87 31.91 7.75
CA ASP A 762 26.64 32.82 6.64
C ASP A 762 25.13 32.94 6.28
N ALA A 763 24.39 31.82 6.40
CA ALA A 763 22.97 31.78 6.14
C ALA A 763 22.20 30.87 7.11
N VAL A 764 20.91 31.13 7.31
CA VAL A 764 20.03 30.34 8.18
C VAL A 764 18.67 30.18 7.56
N ASP A 765 18.02 29.04 7.85
CA ASP A 765 16.64 28.75 7.46
C ASP A 765 15.64 29.15 8.56
N VAL A 766 14.58 29.80 8.16
CA VAL A 766 13.46 30.18 9.01
C VAL A 766 12.15 30.11 8.22
N ALA A 767 11.01 30.25 8.90
CA ALA A 767 9.70 30.29 8.26
C ALA A 767 8.92 31.54 8.71
N SER A 768 7.93 31.99 7.92
CA SER A 768 7.00 33.04 8.36
C SER A 768 6.34 32.65 9.68
N ALA A 769 5.99 33.63 10.50
CA ALA A 769 5.50 33.37 11.86
C ALA A 769 4.28 32.45 11.91
N ALA A 770 3.39 32.51 10.90
CA ALA A 770 2.20 31.68 10.78
C ALA A 770 2.52 30.19 10.52
N MET A 771 3.70 29.90 10.00
CA MET A 771 4.17 28.54 9.62
C MET A 771 5.44 28.15 10.37
N ALA A 772 5.81 28.84 11.43
CA ALA A 772 6.99 28.60 12.23
C ALA A 772 6.72 27.76 13.48
N GLY A 773 7.79 27.20 14.06
CA GLY A 773 7.75 26.45 15.32
C GLY A 773 7.26 25.01 15.20
N THR A 774 7.14 24.33 16.31
CA THR A 774 6.82 22.90 16.42
C THR A 774 7.73 22.04 15.52
N THR A 775 7.21 21.32 14.54
CA THR A 775 7.99 20.51 13.58
C THR A 775 8.55 21.30 12.39
N SER A 776 8.24 22.60 12.30
CA SER A 776 8.75 23.51 11.26
C SER A 776 10.03 24.24 11.73
N GLN A 777 10.49 25.22 10.96
CA GLN A 777 11.66 26.01 11.27
C GLN A 777 11.34 27.12 12.29
N PRO A 778 12.35 27.73 12.95
CA PRO A 778 12.15 28.93 13.78
C PRO A 778 11.52 30.10 13.02
N SER A 779 10.91 31.02 13.77
CA SER A 779 10.20 32.19 13.22
C SER A 779 11.16 33.20 12.59
N MET A 780 10.90 33.57 11.33
CA MET A 780 11.61 34.62 10.60
C MET A 780 11.51 35.98 11.30
N SER A 781 10.32 36.34 11.76
CA SER A 781 10.13 37.63 12.47
C SER A 781 10.90 37.70 13.78
N ALA A 782 11.02 36.57 14.52
CA ALA A 782 11.80 36.53 15.75
C ALA A 782 13.30 36.65 15.48
N LEU A 783 13.81 36.01 14.42
CA LEU A 783 15.20 36.14 14.01
C LEU A 783 15.54 37.57 13.59
N VAL A 784 14.71 38.15 12.69
CA VAL A 784 14.91 39.53 12.20
C VAL A 784 14.91 40.52 13.34
N ALA A 785 13.91 40.46 14.24
CA ALA A 785 13.86 41.31 15.42
C ALA A 785 15.04 41.14 16.36
N GLY A 786 15.53 39.89 16.53
CA GLY A 786 16.66 39.59 17.39
C GLY A 786 18.01 40.09 16.87
N LEU A 787 18.11 40.33 15.56
CA LEU A 787 19.35 40.77 14.89
C LEU A 787 19.30 42.23 14.44
N GLU A 788 18.15 42.90 14.53
CA GLU A 788 18.01 44.31 14.16
C GLU A 788 19.01 45.17 14.90
N HIS A 789 19.69 46.06 14.16
CA HIS A 789 20.73 46.98 14.69
C HIS A 789 22.01 46.28 15.21
N THR A 790 22.24 44.98 14.93
CA THR A 790 23.50 44.32 15.22
C THR A 790 24.42 44.31 13.98
N ASP A 791 25.69 43.95 14.14
CA ASP A 791 26.61 43.75 13.04
C ASP A 791 26.20 42.61 12.10
N ARG A 792 25.27 41.77 12.53
CA ARG A 792 24.73 40.61 11.81
C ARG A 792 23.33 40.85 11.30
N ASP A 793 22.86 42.10 11.29
CA ASP A 793 21.49 42.44 10.82
C ASP A 793 21.20 41.86 9.42
N THR A 794 20.08 41.26 9.29
CA THR A 794 19.68 40.57 8.05
C THR A 794 19.37 41.52 6.89
N GLY A 795 19.09 42.78 7.18
CA GLY A 795 18.62 43.79 6.23
C GLY A 795 17.13 43.59 5.79
N LEU A 796 16.43 42.60 6.35
CA LEU A 796 14.97 42.42 6.11
C LEU A 796 14.14 43.38 6.93
N SER A 797 13.10 43.92 6.37
CA SER A 797 12.14 44.73 7.09
C SER A 797 11.30 43.86 8.04
N LEU A 798 11.40 44.10 9.35
CA LEU A 798 10.59 43.38 10.34
C LEU A 798 9.10 43.50 10.05
N ARG A 799 8.66 44.69 9.63
CA ARG A 799 7.25 44.91 9.26
C ARG A 799 6.83 44.03 8.08
N ALA A 800 7.60 44.03 7.01
CA ALA A 800 7.32 43.18 5.84
C ALA A 800 7.27 41.68 6.18
N VAL A 801 8.18 41.23 7.02
CA VAL A 801 8.20 39.83 7.48
C VAL A 801 7.01 39.49 8.38
N CYS A 802 6.50 40.45 9.16
CA CYS A 802 5.29 40.27 9.99
C CYS A 802 3.99 40.33 9.17
N ASP A 803 3.98 41.06 8.06
CA ASP A 803 2.82 41.17 7.16
C ASP A 803 2.70 39.94 6.27
N LEU A 804 3.80 39.20 5.98
CA LEU A 804 3.84 37.92 5.25
C LEU A 804 3.21 36.76 6.03
#